data_d321b966a09071c5fbf3a3557c5f7445
#
_entry.id   d321b966a09071c5fbf3a3557c5f7445
#
_cell.length_a   1.000
_cell.length_b   1.000
_cell.length_c   1.000
_cell.angle_alpha   90.00
_cell.angle_beta   90.00
_cell.angle_gamma   90.00
#
_symmetry.space_group_name_H-M   'P 1'
#
loop_
_entity.id
_entity.type
_entity.pdbx_description
1 polymer ?
#
loop_
_entity_poly.entity_id
_entity_poly.type
_entity_poly.pdbx_seq_one_letter_code
_entity_poly.pdbx_strand_id
1 'polypeptide(L)'
;IEACLVGSEMCIRDSIKSGYYFLEDFLIESPWLLIASILFLPCLIAGGLRLGLYSLFVIYFWGGVGMWDESLQTLALMGLSVVLCVFFGVLLGVLCSQSDRFENFMKPILDTMQVMPAFVYLFPALFFFGIGGAPAILATMIYAMPPVIRLTNAGIRQVSEQIIESATSFGSSKLQLLFKIKIPLSLPSIMMGINQVIMMALALVVLACFIGAEGIGGQVWLAIRNLDVGWAMEGGLCILFMAIMFDRFSMSFSKEEERLPLDVQKFYLLPQSWEKFQIARIFEKPLSYSHAIINLVCKKITNLISYVAEFITSLFNKPLGRDIGEFVGNRYYIIPSFIVFFIISFIDSNIFSIGTFPEEWKLSIRQPIADTVKSLTVNPGFIAFTKGLRAFVYLNLLNPLDTFLTHTPWWYTTAVFALIGYFTVGLRFALITVLLLLFIGACGIWPQSMITLSSVLVSVALCFAIGVPLGIIASYNPRFKNIQNVVLDAMQTLPYFCYLIPVLMFFGGGIVSAVLATVIYSIPPIIRLTSLGLTQVSGTFSEVSRSFGGTTLQTLNKVKFPLAVPSLVIGFNQTVIMAFAMQIVTPLIGGKGLGLEVFNGLARSDTGRGLAAGIGIVLMAIIIDRISLAWTKKQREALGL
;
A
#
# COMPACT_ATOMS: atom_id res chain seq x y z
N ILE A 1 39.44 2.67 2.14
CA ILE A 1 38.04 2.38 2.50
C ILE A 1 37.11 3.28 1.69
N GLU A 2 37.33 4.61 1.61
CA GLU A 2 36.50 5.53 0.81
C GLU A 2 36.48 5.18 -0.68
N ALA A 3 37.62 4.84 -1.30
CA ALA A 3 37.68 4.45 -2.70
C ALA A 3 36.95 3.11 -3.00
N CYS A 4 36.92 2.17 -2.04
CA CYS A 4 36.16 0.93 -2.16
C CYS A 4 34.65 1.17 -1.99
N LEU A 5 34.25 2.08 -1.10
CA LEU A 5 32.84 2.45 -0.91
C LEU A 5 32.30 3.16 -2.14
N VAL A 6 32.99 4.16 -2.67
CA VAL A 6 32.62 4.88 -3.90
C VAL A 6 32.55 3.94 -5.11
N GLY A 7 33.48 2.99 -5.23
CA GLY A 7 33.44 1.99 -6.29
C GLY A 7 32.24 1.04 -6.18
N SER A 8 31.87 0.61 -4.97
CA SER A 8 30.72 -0.26 -4.76
C SER A 8 29.38 0.46 -4.98
N GLU A 9 29.29 1.74 -4.58
CA GLU A 9 28.11 2.58 -4.82
C GLU A 9 27.85 2.80 -6.31
N MET A 10 28.92 3.08 -7.09
CA MET A 10 28.81 3.18 -8.56
C MET A 10 28.34 1.86 -9.19
N CYS A 11 28.91 0.73 -8.79
CA CYS A 11 28.51 -0.58 -9.35
C CYS A 11 27.05 -0.93 -9.04
N ILE A 12 26.59 -0.70 -7.81
CA ILE A 12 25.19 -0.97 -7.41
C ILE A 12 24.25 -0.04 -8.19
N ARG A 13 24.56 1.26 -8.20
CA ARG A 13 23.77 2.25 -8.94
C ARG A 13 23.68 1.90 -10.42
N ASP A 14 24.80 1.60 -11.05
CA ASP A 14 24.86 1.34 -12.49
C ASP A 14 24.17 0.02 -12.84
N SER A 15 24.24 -1.01 -11.99
CA SER A 15 23.51 -2.27 -12.16
C SER A 15 21.98 -2.05 -12.07
N ILE A 16 21.51 -1.32 -11.06
CA ILE A 16 20.07 -1.01 -10.91
C ILE A 16 19.61 -0.10 -12.05
N LYS A 17 20.44 0.89 -12.42
CA LYS A 17 20.16 1.80 -13.53
C LYS A 17 20.03 1.05 -14.86
N SER A 18 20.96 0.14 -15.15
CA SER A 18 20.89 -0.71 -16.34
C SER A 18 19.66 -1.60 -16.35
N GLY A 19 19.35 -2.24 -15.21
CA GLY A 19 18.15 -3.07 -15.09
C GLY A 19 16.84 -2.26 -15.22
N TYR A 20 16.81 -1.04 -14.69
CA TYR A 20 15.67 -0.15 -14.83
C TYR A 20 15.45 0.30 -16.27
N TYR A 21 16.48 0.84 -16.92
CA TYR A 21 16.37 1.28 -18.32
C TYR A 21 16.06 0.13 -19.27
N PHE A 22 16.66 -1.04 -19.06
CA PHE A 22 16.30 -2.22 -19.84
C PHE A 22 14.80 -2.57 -19.73
N LEU A 23 14.25 -2.49 -18.53
CA LEU A 23 12.82 -2.77 -18.29
C LEU A 23 11.93 -1.65 -18.85
N GLU A 24 12.33 -0.39 -18.67
CA GLU A 24 11.62 0.79 -19.18
C GLU A 24 11.59 0.78 -20.71
N ASP A 25 12.75 0.64 -21.36
CA ASP A 25 12.87 0.58 -22.81
C ASP A 25 12.06 -0.61 -23.37
N PHE A 26 12.16 -1.78 -22.72
CA PHE A 26 11.35 -2.95 -23.11
C PHE A 26 9.84 -2.67 -23.03
N LEU A 27 9.37 -1.98 -22.01
CA LEU A 27 7.94 -1.68 -21.86
C LEU A 27 7.48 -0.59 -22.84
N ILE A 28 8.27 0.46 -23.06
CA ILE A 28 7.90 1.60 -23.92
C ILE A 28 8.02 1.24 -25.41
N GLU A 29 9.11 0.55 -25.79
CA GLU A 29 9.33 0.19 -27.19
C GLU A 29 8.50 -1.01 -27.68
N SER A 30 7.95 -1.79 -26.72
CA SER A 30 7.11 -2.93 -27.07
C SER A 30 5.75 -2.49 -27.60
N PRO A 31 5.19 -3.20 -28.59
CA PRO A 31 3.84 -2.95 -29.08
C PRO A 31 2.81 -2.95 -27.93
N TRP A 32 1.86 -2.02 -27.95
CA TRP A 32 0.88 -1.89 -26.88
C TRP A 32 0.06 -3.17 -26.62
N LEU A 33 -0.22 -3.97 -27.67
CA LEU A 33 -0.89 -5.26 -27.55
C LEU A 33 -0.06 -6.29 -26.77
N LEU A 34 1.27 -6.25 -26.89
CA LEU A 34 2.15 -7.09 -26.09
C LEU A 34 2.03 -6.75 -24.62
N ILE A 35 2.14 -5.48 -24.27
CA ILE A 35 2.00 -5.00 -22.90
C ILE A 35 0.61 -5.33 -22.34
N ALA A 36 -0.43 -5.04 -23.15
CA ALA A 36 -1.81 -5.35 -22.77
C ALA A 36 -1.95 -6.81 -22.39
N SER A 37 -1.35 -7.67 -23.12
CA SER A 37 -1.48 -9.06 -22.94
C SER A 37 -0.55 -9.56 -21.81
N ILE A 38 0.66 -9.04 -21.55
CA ILE A 38 1.50 -9.32 -20.36
C ILE A 38 0.76 -9.02 -19.07
N LEU A 39 -0.07 -7.99 -19.07
CA LEU A 39 -0.87 -7.64 -17.88
C LEU A 39 -2.20 -8.42 -17.80
N PHE A 40 -2.87 -8.60 -18.94
CA PHE A 40 -4.18 -9.25 -19.00
C PHE A 40 -4.13 -10.73 -18.64
N LEU A 41 -3.19 -11.49 -19.21
CA LEU A 41 -3.18 -12.95 -19.03
C LEU A 41 -2.92 -13.40 -17.59
N PRO A 42 -1.92 -12.86 -16.88
CA PRO A 42 -1.76 -13.19 -15.47
C PRO A 42 -2.99 -12.83 -14.63
N CYS A 43 -3.62 -11.68 -14.92
CA CYS A 43 -4.85 -11.26 -14.24
C CYS A 43 -6.02 -12.22 -14.53
N LEU A 44 -6.16 -12.67 -15.77
CA LEU A 44 -7.18 -13.65 -16.17
C LEU A 44 -6.96 -15.00 -15.49
N ILE A 45 -5.71 -15.47 -15.44
CA ILE A 45 -5.35 -16.76 -14.82
C ILE A 45 -5.57 -16.70 -13.29
N ALA A 46 -5.13 -15.63 -12.63
CA ALA A 46 -5.19 -15.52 -11.18
C ALA A 46 -6.59 -15.20 -10.65
N GLY A 47 -7.29 -14.25 -11.27
CA GLY A 47 -8.58 -13.72 -10.76
C GLY A 47 -9.78 -14.00 -11.66
N GLY A 48 -9.61 -14.79 -12.74
CA GLY A 48 -10.65 -15.12 -13.70
C GLY A 48 -11.09 -13.94 -14.57
N LEU A 49 -12.19 -14.12 -15.30
CA LEU A 49 -12.67 -13.18 -16.31
C LEU A 49 -12.89 -11.75 -15.75
N ARG A 50 -13.32 -11.62 -14.50
CA ARG A 50 -13.58 -10.30 -13.88
C ARG A 50 -12.30 -9.48 -13.74
N LEU A 51 -11.23 -10.09 -13.25
CA LEU A 51 -9.96 -9.40 -13.08
C LEU A 51 -9.28 -9.17 -14.45
N GLY A 52 -9.41 -10.13 -15.38
CA GLY A 52 -8.97 -9.95 -16.75
C GLY A 52 -9.64 -8.76 -17.44
N LEU A 53 -10.98 -8.68 -17.41
CA LEU A 53 -11.70 -7.52 -17.98
C LEU A 53 -11.34 -6.20 -17.30
N TYR A 54 -11.11 -6.23 -15.97
CA TYR A 54 -10.66 -5.04 -15.26
C TYR A 54 -9.25 -4.60 -15.70
N SER A 55 -8.32 -5.54 -15.89
CA SER A 55 -6.98 -5.20 -16.40
C SER A 55 -7.02 -4.60 -17.81
N LEU A 56 -7.87 -5.11 -18.72
CA LEU A 56 -8.09 -4.51 -20.03
C LEU A 56 -8.67 -3.08 -19.91
N PHE A 57 -9.60 -2.87 -19.01
CA PHE A 57 -10.12 -1.52 -18.72
C PHE A 57 -9.01 -0.58 -18.26
N VAL A 58 -8.14 -1.02 -17.36
CA VAL A 58 -7.01 -0.21 -16.85
C VAL A 58 -6.05 0.15 -17.98
N ILE A 59 -5.68 -0.81 -18.80
CA ILE A 59 -4.78 -0.64 -19.94
C ILE A 59 -5.38 0.33 -20.95
N TYR A 60 -6.65 0.12 -21.31
CA TYR A 60 -7.38 1.02 -22.19
C TYR A 60 -7.44 2.44 -21.61
N PHE A 61 -7.65 2.57 -20.29
CA PHE A 61 -7.72 3.85 -19.61
C PHE A 61 -6.39 4.61 -19.71
N TRP A 62 -5.25 3.96 -19.48
CA TRP A 62 -3.93 4.60 -19.61
C TRP A 62 -3.69 5.18 -21.01
N GLY A 63 -3.96 4.38 -22.05
CA GLY A 63 -3.84 4.82 -23.42
C GLY A 63 -4.90 5.87 -23.79
N GLY A 64 -6.13 5.67 -23.35
CA GLY A 64 -7.26 6.56 -23.63
C GLY A 64 -7.08 7.98 -23.10
N VAL A 65 -6.55 8.15 -21.88
CA VAL A 65 -6.25 9.47 -21.31
C VAL A 65 -4.89 10.04 -21.77
N GLY A 66 -4.13 9.30 -22.59
CA GLY A 66 -2.85 9.76 -23.11
C GLY A 66 -1.70 9.75 -22.10
N MET A 67 -1.79 8.90 -21.05
CA MET A 67 -0.75 8.68 -20.04
C MET A 67 -0.12 7.28 -20.16
N TRP A 68 0.02 6.79 -21.38
CA TRP A 68 0.55 5.46 -21.65
C TRP A 68 2.00 5.32 -21.19
N ASP A 69 2.88 6.18 -21.67
CA ASP A 69 4.31 6.10 -21.41
C ASP A 69 4.61 6.30 -19.92
N GLU A 70 3.97 7.29 -19.27
CA GLU A 70 4.15 7.54 -17.84
C GLU A 70 3.62 6.40 -16.97
N SER A 71 2.57 5.70 -17.43
CA SER A 71 2.05 4.52 -16.74
C SER A 71 3.04 3.36 -16.84
N LEU A 72 3.68 3.16 -17.99
CA LEU A 72 4.71 2.13 -18.17
C LEU A 72 5.99 2.44 -17.39
N GLN A 73 6.42 3.70 -17.35
CA GLN A 73 7.55 4.15 -16.52
C GLN A 73 7.28 3.87 -15.03
N THR A 74 6.09 4.22 -14.55
CA THR A 74 5.68 3.92 -13.17
C THR A 74 5.66 2.41 -12.92
N LEU A 75 5.19 1.63 -13.88
CA LEU A 75 5.16 0.17 -13.82
C LEU A 75 6.58 -0.43 -13.78
N ALA A 76 7.52 0.10 -14.58
CA ALA A 76 8.92 -0.33 -14.59
C ALA A 76 9.58 -0.07 -13.23
N LEU A 77 9.45 1.14 -12.68
CA LEU A 77 9.97 1.51 -11.38
C LEU A 77 9.40 0.63 -10.26
N MET A 78 8.07 0.49 -10.23
CA MET A 78 7.38 -0.34 -9.24
C MET A 78 7.77 -1.81 -9.39
N GLY A 79 7.75 -2.35 -10.61
CA GLY A 79 8.04 -3.76 -10.88
C GLY A 79 9.43 -4.16 -10.41
N LEU A 80 10.45 -3.40 -10.78
CA LEU A 80 11.82 -3.68 -10.35
C LEU A 80 11.99 -3.53 -8.83
N SER A 81 11.39 -2.48 -8.23
CA SER A 81 11.41 -2.29 -6.78
C SER A 81 10.78 -3.48 -6.04
N VAL A 82 9.61 -3.96 -6.50
CA VAL A 82 8.91 -5.09 -5.90
C VAL A 82 9.72 -6.38 -6.02
N VAL A 83 10.32 -6.65 -7.18
CA VAL A 83 11.18 -7.83 -7.39
C VAL A 83 12.34 -7.83 -6.42
N LEU A 84 13.03 -6.70 -6.26
CA LEU A 84 14.14 -6.56 -5.31
C LEU A 84 13.67 -6.69 -3.86
N CYS A 85 12.53 -6.06 -3.49
CA CYS A 85 11.93 -6.20 -2.16
C CYS A 85 11.59 -7.64 -1.82
N VAL A 86 10.98 -8.38 -2.75
CA VAL A 86 10.59 -9.77 -2.54
C VAL A 86 11.83 -10.65 -2.40
N PHE A 87 12.82 -10.46 -3.27
CA PHE A 87 14.05 -11.26 -3.22
C PHE A 87 14.78 -11.07 -1.89
N PHE A 88 15.11 -9.84 -1.52
CA PHE A 88 15.84 -9.58 -0.28
C PHE A 88 14.95 -9.77 0.96
N GLY A 89 13.69 -9.39 0.88
CA GLY A 89 12.77 -9.46 2.01
C GLY A 89 12.42 -10.89 2.41
N VAL A 90 12.16 -11.78 1.44
CA VAL A 90 11.93 -13.20 1.72
C VAL A 90 13.20 -13.85 2.28
N LEU A 91 14.37 -13.53 1.70
CA LEU A 91 15.66 -14.03 2.20
C LEU A 91 15.90 -13.65 3.68
N LEU A 92 15.73 -12.35 3.99
CA LEU A 92 15.87 -11.85 5.37
C LEU A 92 14.81 -12.43 6.30
N GLY A 93 13.56 -12.59 5.83
CA GLY A 93 12.48 -13.22 6.58
C GLY A 93 12.76 -14.66 6.93
N VAL A 94 13.30 -15.43 5.98
CA VAL A 94 13.77 -16.81 6.22
C VAL A 94 14.90 -16.83 7.25
N LEU A 95 15.88 -15.94 7.15
CA LEU A 95 16.97 -15.84 8.14
C LEU A 95 16.44 -15.51 9.54
N CYS A 96 15.50 -14.57 9.65
CA CYS A 96 14.81 -14.27 10.92
C CYS A 96 14.11 -15.49 11.51
N SER A 97 13.48 -16.32 10.67
CA SER A 97 12.76 -17.51 11.12
C SER A 97 13.69 -18.62 11.65
N GLN A 98 14.94 -18.65 11.23
CA GLN A 98 15.93 -19.66 11.65
C GLN A 98 16.72 -19.25 12.89
N SER A 99 16.74 -17.98 13.29
CA SER A 99 17.55 -17.49 14.40
C SER A 99 16.85 -16.40 15.21
N ASP A 100 16.53 -16.69 16.48
CA ASP A 100 15.93 -15.71 17.40
C ASP A 100 16.86 -14.52 17.68
N ARG A 101 18.18 -14.75 17.65
CA ARG A 101 19.16 -13.65 17.82
C ARG A 101 19.09 -12.68 16.65
N PHE A 102 18.98 -13.21 15.44
CA PHE A 102 18.88 -12.37 14.24
C PHE A 102 17.53 -11.65 14.19
N GLU A 103 16.42 -12.31 14.55
CA GLU A 103 15.12 -11.67 14.66
C GLU A 103 15.12 -10.51 15.67
N ASN A 104 15.66 -10.75 16.88
CA ASN A 104 15.73 -9.72 17.93
C ASN A 104 16.61 -8.53 17.52
N PHE A 105 17.64 -8.74 16.69
CA PHE A 105 18.44 -7.67 16.09
C PHE A 105 17.67 -6.91 15.02
N MET A 106 16.94 -7.61 14.14
CA MET A 106 16.19 -7.00 13.05
C MET A 106 14.93 -6.26 13.51
N LYS A 107 14.30 -6.74 14.58
CA LYS A 107 13.02 -6.19 15.07
C LYS A 107 13.03 -4.67 15.29
N PRO A 108 13.97 -4.06 16.04
CA PRO A 108 13.99 -2.60 16.22
C PRO A 108 14.27 -1.85 14.92
N ILE A 109 15.04 -2.43 13.99
CA ILE A 109 15.28 -1.84 12.68
C ILE A 109 13.97 -1.80 11.88
N LEU A 110 13.26 -2.93 11.80
CA LEU A 110 11.98 -3.02 11.10
C LEU A 110 10.90 -2.13 11.75
N ASP A 111 10.88 -2.02 13.08
CA ASP A 111 9.97 -1.10 13.80
C ASP A 111 10.23 0.35 13.40
N THR A 112 11.50 0.76 13.38
CA THR A 112 11.90 2.11 12.96
C THR A 112 11.55 2.37 11.50
N MET A 113 11.83 1.41 10.63
CA MET A 113 11.50 1.51 9.21
C MET A 113 9.99 1.66 8.96
N GLN A 114 9.12 1.03 9.73
CA GLN A 114 7.67 1.15 9.55
C GLN A 114 7.08 2.47 10.08
N VAL A 115 7.68 3.05 11.11
CA VAL A 115 7.23 4.34 11.67
C VAL A 115 7.74 5.51 10.82
N MET A 116 8.87 5.33 10.13
CA MET A 116 9.48 6.38 9.32
C MET A 116 8.63 6.65 8.07
N PRO A 117 8.20 7.91 7.84
CA PRO A 117 7.42 8.27 6.66
C PRO A 117 8.17 8.02 5.35
N ALA A 118 7.44 7.62 4.31
CA ALA A 118 7.98 7.24 3.01
C ALA A 118 8.97 8.28 2.41
N PHE A 119 8.65 9.55 2.53
CA PHE A 119 9.43 10.64 1.94
C PHE A 119 10.85 10.78 2.52
N VAL A 120 11.02 10.39 3.78
CA VAL A 120 12.34 10.51 4.47
C VAL A 120 13.36 9.56 3.83
N TYR A 121 12.93 8.46 3.25
CA TYR A 121 13.81 7.51 2.55
C TYR A 121 14.42 8.08 1.26
N LEU A 122 13.80 9.12 0.69
CA LEU A 122 14.32 9.77 -0.50
C LEU A 122 15.64 10.53 -0.24
N PHE A 123 15.86 11.04 0.98
CA PHE A 123 17.09 11.79 1.30
C PHE A 123 18.35 10.94 1.25
N PRO A 124 18.45 9.80 1.97
CA PRO A 124 19.61 8.95 1.84
C PRO A 124 19.82 8.45 0.40
N ALA A 125 18.72 8.09 -0.29
CA ALA A 125 18.81 7.65 -1.67
C ALA A 125 19.35 8.74 -2.60
N LEU A 126 18.86 9.99 -2.45
CA LEU A 126 19.34 11.14 -3.20
C LEU A 126 20.81 11.45 -2.89
N PHE A 127 21.21 11.39 -1.61
CA PHE A 127 22.55 11.72 -1.17
C PHE A 127 23.60 10.73 -1.70
N PHE A 128 23.34 9.42 -1.59
CA PHE A 128 24.30 8.40 -1.99
C PHE A 128 24.27 8.11 -3.50
N PHE A 129 23.08 8.14 -4.13
CA PHE A 129 22.91 7.66 -5.50
C PHE A 129 22.53 8.75 -6.51
N GLY A 130 22.33 9.99 -6.06
CA GLY A 130 21.99 11.14 -6.91
C GLY A 130 20.52 11.16 -7.32
N ILE A 131 20.22 11.81 -8.46
CA ILE A 131 18.86 12.03 -8.99
C ILE A 131 18.54 10.96 -10.03
N GLY A 132 17.28 10.49 -10.08
CA GLY A 132 16.75 9.60 -11.13
C GLY A 132 16.07 8.32 -10.64
N GLY A 133 15.84 7.37 -11.54
CA GLY A 133 15.12 6.12 -11.27
C GLY A 133 15.84 5.17 -10.31
N ALA A 134 17.18 5.04 -10.39
CA ALA A 134 17.93 4.13 -9.53
C ALA A 134 17.82 4.47 -8.03
N PRO A 135 18.03 5.73 -7.58
CA PRO A 135 17.77 6.10 -6.18
C PRO A 135 16.30 5.93 -5.79
N ALA A 136 15.37 6.15 -6.70
CA ALA A 136 13.95 5.93 -6.46
C ALA A 136 13.64 4.45 -6.16
N ILE A 137 14.21 3.53 -6.92
CA ILE A 137 14.09 2.08 -6.73
C ILE A 137 14.67 1.66 -5.38
N LEU A 138 15.85 2.14 -5.02
CA LEU A 138 16.50 1.83 -3.74
C LEU A 138 15.70 2.35 -2.55
N ALA A 139 15.23 3.60 -2.61
CA ALA A 139 14.37 4.16 -1.58
C ALA A 139 13.10 3.33 -1.42
N THR A 140 12.46 2.96 -2.54
CA THR A 140 11.25 2.14 -2.56
C THR A 140 11.50 0.75 -1.99
N MET A 141 12.63 0.13 -2.35
CA MET A 141 13.01 -1.18 -1.82
C MET A 141 13.15 -1.13 -0.29
N ILE A 142 13.89 -0.17 0.23
CA ILE A 142 14.10 -0.06 1.68
C ILE A 142 12.77 0.20 2.40
N TYR A 143 11.96 1.12 1.89
CA TYR A 143 10.67 1.49 2.48
C TYR A 143 9.66 0.34 2.49
N ALA A 144 9.56 -0.42 1.39
CA ALA A 144 8.52 -1.43 1.22
C ALA A 144 8.89 -2.82 1.75
N MET A 145 10.16 -3.07 2.10
CA MET A 145 10.66 -4.39 2.51
C MET A 145 10.14 -4.92 3.88
N PRO A 146 9.89 -4.09 4.93
CA PRO A 146 9.56 -4.59 6.26
C PRO A 146 8.37 -5.57 6.33
N PRO A 147 7.24 -5.37 5.63
CA PRO A 147 6.10 -6.29 5.69
C PRO A 147 6.43 -7.71 5.24
N VAL A 148 7.14 -7.85 4.11
CA VAL A 148 7.47 -9.17 3.60
C VAL A 148 8.45 -9.92 4.51
N ILE A 149 9.40 -9.24 5.14
CA ILE A 149 10.30 -9.82 6.14
C ILE A 149 9.49 -10.38 7.32
N ARG A 150 8.59 -9.56 7.88
CA ARG A 150 7.78 -9.95 9.04
C ARG A 150 6.82 -11.07 8.74
N LEU A 151 6.10 -10.99 7.63
CA LEU A 151 5.10 -11.99 7.26
C LEU A 151 5.75 -13.31 6.83
N THR A 152 6.92 -13.28 6.19
CA THR A 152 7.71 -14.49 5.91
C THR A 152 8.19 -15.14 7.22
N ASN A 153 8.76 -14.37 8.14
CA ASN A 153 9.20 -14.87 9.45
C ASN A 153 8.02 -15.48 10.22
N ALA A 154 6.91 -14.74 10.34
CA ALA A 154 5.72 -15.20 11.06
C ALA A 154 5.11 -16.45 10.40
N GLY A 155 4.96 -16.48 9.08
CA GLY A 155 4.42 -17.63 8.36
C GLY A 155 5.23 -18.90 8.57
N ILE A 156 6.57 -18.82 8.49
CA ILE A 156 7.45 -19.96 8.70
C ILE A 156 7.40 -20.46 10.16
N ARG A 157 7.28 -19.56 11.14
CA ARG A 157 7.19 -19.93 12.57
C ARG A 157 5.83 -20.49 12.96
N GLN A 158 4.76 -20.13 12.23
CA GLN A 158 3.40 -20.63 12.49
C GLN A 158 3.13 -22.02 11.93
N VAL A 159 4.06 -22.63 11.19
CA VAL A 159 3.93 -24.02 10.72
C VAL A 159 3.80 -24.95 11.93
N SER A 160 2.76 -25.81 11.92
CA SER A 160 2.43 -26.71 13.02
C SER A 160 3.60 -27.62 13.40
N GLU A 161 3.91 -27.70 14.71
CA GLU A 161 4.96 -28.57 15.25
C GLU A 161 4.72 -30.04 14.88
N GLN A 162 3.47 -30.50 14.82
CA GLN A 162 3.11 -31.87 14.42
C GLN A 162 3.60 -32.22 13.01
N ILE A 163 3.50 -31.28 12.07
CA ILE A 163 3.99 -31.47 10.70
C ILE A 163 5.53 -31.54 10.70
N ILE A 164 6.18 -30.69 11.50
CA ILE A 164 7.64 -30.65 11.64
C ILE A 164 8.14 -31.95 12.23
N GLU A 165 7.53 -32.47 13.32
CA GLU A 165 7.86 -33.72 13.96
C GLU A 165 7.66 -34.91 13.01
N SER A 166 6.54 -34.97 12.29
CA SER A 166 6.29 -36.01 11.30
C SER A 166 7.38 -36.04 10.23
N ALA A 167 7.73 -34.89 9.67
CA ALA A 167 8.76 -34.79 8.64
C ALA A 167 10.17 -35.18 9.17
N THR A 168 10.50 -34.81 10.42
CA THR A 168 11.76 -35.19 11.04
C THR A 168 11.80 -36.69 11.33
N SER A 169 10.69 -37.32 11.72
CA SER A 169 10.56 -38.75 11.90
C SER A 169 10.79 -39.54 10.60
N PHE A 170 10.45 -38.97 9.45
CA PHE A 170 10.79 -39.51 8.12
C PHE A 170 12.23 -39.20 7.68
N GLY A 171 13.07 -38.63 8.54
CA GLY A 171 14.50 -38.41 8.27
C GLY A 171 14.78 -37.16 7.43
N SER A 172 13.86 -36.19 7.36
CA SER A 172 14.08 -34.93 6.61
C SER A 172 15.23 -34.12 7.21
N SER A 173 16.17 -33.69 6.37
CA SER A 173 17.23 -32.76 6.78
C SER A 173 16.65 -31.36 7.03
N LYS A 174 17.40 -30.49 7.76
CA LYS A 174 16.97 -29.10 8.05
C LYS A 174 16.65 -28.30 6.79
N LEU A 175 17.42 -28.48 5.71
CA LEU A 175 17.16 -27.82 4.43
C LEU A 175 15.92 -28.38 3.72
N GLN A 176 15.72 -29.69 3.75
CA GLN A 176 14.49 -30.30 3.20
C GLN A 176 13.26 -29.84 3.97
N LEU A 177 13.34 -29.77 5.30
CA LEU A 177 12.28 -29.25 6.15
C LEU A 177 11.94 -27.79 5.80
N LEU A 178 12.95 -26.96 5.58
CA LEU A 178 12.76 -25.55 5.22
C LEU A 178 12.12 -25.40 3.84
N PHE A 179 12.75 -25.96 2.79
CA PHE A 179 12.34 -25.71 1.40
C PHE A 179 11.15 -26.53 0.95
N LYS A 180 10.98 -27.78 1.45
CA LYS A 180 9.89 -28.67 1.01
C LYS A 180 8.65 -28.61 1.89
N ILE A 181 8.74 -28.06 3.11
CA ILE A 181 7.63 -28.07 4.07
C ILE A 181 7.32 -26.67 4.57
N LYS A 182 8.28 -26.01 5.25
CA LYS A 182 8.01 -24.74 5.91
C LYS A 182 7.69 -23.60 4.94
N ILE A 183 8.50 -23.41 3.89
CA ILE A 183 8.28 -22.36 2.89
C ILE A 183 6.97 -22.60 2.12
N PRO A 184 6.67 -23.79 1.56
CA PRO A 184 5.40 -24.04 0.89
C PRO A 184 4.17 -23.80 1.78
N LEU A 185 4.19 -24.26 3.04
CA LEU A 185 3.08 -24.04 3.97
C LEU A 185 2.94 -22.57 4.43
N SER A 186 4.03 -21.80 4.39
CA SER A 186 4.00 -20.36 4.71
C SER A 186 3.69 -19.46 3.52
N LEU A 187 3.53 -20.02 2.32
CA LEU A 187 3.29 -19.26 1.09
C LEU A 187 2.12 -18.27 1.17
N PRO A 188 0.95 -18.58 1.78
CA PRO A 188 -0.12 -17.61 1.96
C PRO A 188 0.31 -16.37 2.75
N SER A 189 1.09 -16.54 3.81
CA SER A 189 1.62 -15.43 4.60
C SER A 189 2.67 -14.62 3.83
N ILE A 190 3.52 -15.29 3.04
CA ILE A 190 4.50 -14.65 2.16
C ILE A 190 3.77 -13.82 1.09
N MET A 191 2.74 -14.37 0.45
CA MET A 191 1.95 -13.67 -0.56
C MET A 191 1.22 -12.45 0.00
N MET A 192 0.74 -12.53 1.24
CA MET A 192 0.18 -11.37 1.95
C MET A 192 1.26 -10.29 2.17
N GLY A 193 2.49 -10.68 2.46
CA GLY A 193 3.64 -9.78 2.56
C GLY A 193 3.96 -9.10 1.22
N ILE A 194 3.96 -9.86 0.13
CA ILE A 194 4.16 -9.36 -1.23
C ILE A 194 3.07 -8.35 -1.61
N ASN A 195 1.81 -8.63 -1.28
CA ASN A 195 0.72 -7.69 -1.51
C ASN A 195 0.95 -6.33 -0.82
N GLN A 196 1.38 -6.35 0.44
CA GLN A 196 1.72 -5.12 1.16
C GLN A 196 2.92 -4.38 0.53
N VAL A 197 3.94 -5.12 0.07
CA VAL A 197 5.08 -4.53 -0.66
C VAL A 197 4.61 -3.81 -1.91
N ILE A 198 3.74 -4.40 -2.72
CA ILE A 198 3.20 -3.79 -3.95
C ILE A 198 2.51 -2.46 -3.64
N MET A 199 1.66 -2.44 -2.62
CA MET A 199 0.94 -1.23 -2.22
C MET A 199 1.86 -0.13 -1.70
N MET A 200 2.85 -0.49 -0.87
CA MET A 200 3.83 0.47 -0.35
C MET A 200 4.77 0.96 -1.47
N ALA A 201 5.21 0.08 -2.36
CA ALA A 201 6.07 0.45 -3.48
C ALA A 201 5.36 1.46 -4.40
N LEU A 202 4.10 1.22 -4.75
CA LEU A 202 3.34 2.15 -5.59
C LEU A 202 3.18 3.52 -4.91
N ALA A 203 2.95 3.55 -3.59
CA ALA A 203 2.83 4.81 -2.86
C ALA A 203 4.13 5.63 -2.90
N LEU A 204 5.30 5.00 -2.80
CA LEU A 204 6.58 5.74 -2.83
C LEU A 204 7.03 6.06 -4.26
N VAL A 205 6.79 5.19 -5.25
CA VAL A 205 7.15 5.43 -6.65
C VAL A 205 6.49 6.71 -7.17
N VAL A 206 5.24 6.99 -6.79
CA VAL A 206 4.56 8.24 -7.13
C VAL A 206 5.28 9.47 -6.55
N LEU A 207 5.86 9.35 -5.35
CA LEU A 207 6.64 10.43 -4.74
C LEU A 207 8.07 10.54 -5.27
N ALA A 208 8.56 9.52 -5.91
CA ALA A 208 9.92 9.50 -6.44
C ALA A 208 10.15 10.54 -7.56
N CYS A 209 9.07 11.12 -8.11
CA CYS A 209 9.16 12.28 -9.02
C CYS A 209 9.93 13.47 -8.39
N PHE A 210 9.93 13.62 -7.06
CA PHE A 210 10.67 14.67 -6.38
C PHE A 210 12.19 14.50 -6.40
N ILE A 211 12.66 13.29 -6.65
CA ILE A 211 14.08 12.98 -6.86
C ILE A 211 14.40 12.69 -8.33
N GLY A 212 13.54 13.17 -9.25
CA GLY A 212 13.76 13.09 -10.69
C GLY A 212 13.47 11.72 -11.31
N ALA A 213 12.64 10.88 -10.68
CA ALA A 213 12.10 9.69 -11.32
C ALA A 213 10.95 10.07 -12.24
N GLU A 214 10.92 9.49 -13.44
CA GLU A 214 9.85 9.68 -14.41
C GLU A 214 8.63 8.84 -14.10
N GLY A 215 7.46 9.17 -14.70
CA GLY A 215 6.22 8.45 -14.54
C GLY A 215 5.02 9.32 -14.16
N ILE A 216 3.87 8.69 -13.86
CA ILE A 216 2.59 9.38 -13.57
C ILE A 216 2.71 10.37 -12.39
N GLY A 217 3.55 10.07 -11.38
CA GLY A 217 3.77 10.97 -10.25
C GLY A 217 4.23 12.37 -10.68
N GLY A 218 5.13 12.45 -11.68
CA GLY A 218 5.61 13.71 -12.26
C GLY A 218 4.49 14.48 -12.94
N GLN A 219 3.62 13.83 -13.69
CA GLN A 219 2.48 14.42 -14.37
C GLN A 219 1.46 15.00 -13.38
N VAL A 220 1.14 14.23 -12.32
CA VAL A 220 0.26 14.72 -11.25
C VAL A 220 0.87 15.92 -10.54
N TRP A 221 2.16 15.92 -10.28
CA TRP A 221 2.88 17.04 -9.68
C TRP A 221 2.81 18.30 -10.56
N LEU A 222 3.09 18.17 -11.85
CA LEU A 222 2.99 19.29 -12.81
C LEU A 222 1.57 19.83 -12.90
N ALA A 223 0.57 18.95 -12.91
CA ALA A 223 -0.83 19.32 -12.93
C ALA A 223 -1.26 20.11 -11.68
N ILE A 224 -0.79 19.71 -10.48
CA ILE A 224 -1.04 20.43 -9.22
C ILE A 224 -0.40 21.83 -9.28
N ARG A 225 0.83 21.95 -9.77
CA ARG A 225 1.51 23.25 -9.91
C ARG A 225 0.81 24.18 -10.88
N ASN A 226 0.23 23.64 -11.93
CA ASN A 226 -0.52 24.39 -12.95
C ASN A 226 -1.98 24.60 -12.54
N LEU A 227 -2.42 24.11 -11.38
CA LEU A 227 -3.81 24.13 -10.91
C LEU A 227 -4.78 23.48 -11.92
N ASP A 228 -4.30 22.53 -12.70
CA ASP A 228 -5.10 21.80 -13.67
C ASP A 228 -5.72 20.56 -13.04
N VAL A 229 -6.99 20.71 -12.66
CA VAL A 229 -7.75 19.66 -11.96
C VAL A 229 -7.94 18.43 -12.81
N GLY A 230 -8.32 18.63 -14.07
CA GLY A 230 -8.63 17.53 -14.98
C GLY A 230 -7.42 16.64 -15.20
N TRP A 231 -6.28 17.26 -15.51
CA TRP A 231 -5.01 16.56 -15.69
C TRP A 231 -4.55 15.82 -14.43
N ALA A 232 -4.64 16.49 -13.27
CA ALA A 232 -4.28 15.89 -12.00
C ALA A 232 -5.17 14.68 -11.63
N MET A 233 -6.48 14.75 -11.94
CA MET A 233 -7.42 13.65 -11.74
C MET A 233 -7.18 12.49 -12.70
N GLU A 234 -6.85 12.76 -13.96
CA GLU A 234 -6.46 11.70 -14.92
C GLU A 234 -5.29 10.89 -14.41
N GLY A 235 -4.20 11.56 -13.99
CA GLY A 235 -3.04 10.86 -13.39
C GLY A 235 -3.40 10.15 -12.10
N GLY A 236 -4.18 10.77 -11.23
CA GLY A 236 -4.63 10.14 -9.98
C GLY A 236 -5.48 8.89 -10.22
N LEU A 237 -6.36 8.89 -11.23
CA LEU A 237 -7.16 7.72 -11.62
C LEU A 237 -6.30 6.62 -12.26
N CYS A 238 -5.29 6.97 -13.06
CA CYS A 238 -4.33 5.99 -13.60
C CYS A 238 -3.64 5.22 -12.48
N ILE A 239 -3.15 5.93 -11.45
CA ILE A 239 -2.51 5.33 -10.28
C ILE A 239 -3.52 4.47 -9.48
N LEU A 240 -4.74 4.99 -9.26
CA LEU A 240 -5.78 4.26 -8.55
C LEU A 240 -6.12 2.93 -9.22
N PHE A 241 -6.35 2.95 -10.52
CA PHE A 241 -6.72 1.73 -11.26
C PHE A 241 -5.55 0.75 -11.32
N MET A 242 -4.31 1.24 -11.45
CA MET A 242 -3.10 0.43 -11.32
C MET A 242 -3.03 -0.24 -9.93
N ALA A 243 -3.23 0.52 -8.87
CA ALA A 243 -3.21 0.02 -7.49
C ALA A 243 -4.25 -1.08 -7.26
N ILE A 244 -5.50 -0.86 -7.66
CA ILE A 244 -6.57 -1.85 -7.52
C ILE A 244 -6.27 -3.10 -8.35
N MET A 245 -5.73 -2.96 -9.56
CA MET A 245 -5.37 -4.09 -10.41
C MET A 245 -4.35 -4.99 -9.72
N PHE A 246 -3.25 -4.42 -9.24
CA PHE A 246 -2.19 -5.19 -8.57
C PHE A 246 -2.59 -5.74 -7.21
N ASP A 247 -3.41 -5.00 -6.43
CA ASP A 247 -3.97 -5.50 -5.18
C ASP A 247 -4.82 -6.76 -5.42
N ARG A 248 -5.76 -6.70 -6.36
CA ARG A 248 -6.63 -7.84 -6.70
C ARG A 248 -5.85 -9.01 -7.30
N PHE A 249 -4.87 -8.71 -8.13
CA PHE A 249 -3.97 -9.72 -8.70
C PHE A 249 -3.20 -10.47 -7.60
N SER A 250 -2.53 -9.75 -6.72
CA SER A 250 -1.76 -10.33 -5.62
C SER A 250 -2.62 -11.12 -4.64
N MET A 251 -3.81 -10.59 -4.27
CA MET A 251 -4.76 -11.30 -3.40
C MET A 251 -5.32 -12.58 -4.05
N SER A 252 -5.41 -12.64 -5.37
CA SER A 252 -5.91 -13.84 -6.06
C SER A 252 -4.95 -15.02 -5.94
N PHE A 253 -3.64 -14.75 -5.94
CA PHE A 253 -2.63 -15.79 -5.69
C PHE A 253 -2.67 -16.31 -4.24
N SER A 254 -2.97 -15.45 -3.27
CA SER A 254 -3.07 -15.88 -1.86
C SER A 254 -4.27 -16.81 -1.59
N LYS A 255 -5.33 -16.72 -2.39
CA LYS A 255 -6.56 -17.53 -2.22
C LYS A 255 -6.51 -18.90 -2.91
N GLU A 256 -5.57 -19.12 -3.80
CA GLU A 256 -5.54 -20.33 -4.63
C GLU A 256 -5.13 -21.58 -3.85
N GLU A 257 -4.44 -21.44 -2.72
CA GLU A 257 -4.04 -22.57 -1.87
C GLU A 257 -5.15 -23.16 -0.98
N GLU A 258 -6.27 -22.45 -0.78
CA GLU A 258 -7.45 -23.03 -0.10
C GLU A 258 -8.33 -23.90 -1.03
N ARG A 259 -7.99 -24.01 -2.31
CA ARG A 259 -8.75 -24.82 -3.26
C ARG A 259 -8.35 -26.28 -3.14
N LEU A 260 -9.26 -27.09 -2.62
CA LEU A 260 -9.23 -28.57 -2.65
C LEU A 260 -8.90 -29.12 -4.06
N PRO A 261 -8.36 -30.34 -4.17
CA PRO A 261 -7.85 -30.91 -5.41
C PRO A 261 -8.84 -30.80 -6.56
N LEU A 262 -8.30 -30.43 -7.71
CA LEU A 262 -8.92 -30.01 -8.97
C LEU A 262 -9.92 -30.98 -9.64
N ASP A 263 -10.31 -32.08 -9.02
CA ASP A 263 -11.09 -33.13 -9.69
C ASP A 263 -12.62 -32.91 -9.70
N VAL A 264 -13.15 -31.85 -9.10
CA VAL A 264 -14.63 -31.68 -8.99
C VAL A 264 -15.14 -30.27 -9.36
N GLN A 265 -14.33 -29.32 -9.77
CA GLN A 265 -14.86 -28.01 -10.14
C GLN A 265 -15.25 -27.96 -11.62
N LYS A 266 -16.58 -27.99 -11.90
CA LYS A 266 -17.12 -27.49 -13.15
C LYS A 266 -16.66 -26.04 -13.31
N PHE A 267 -15.82 -25.80 -14.30
CA PHE A 267 -15.32 -24.46 -14.60
C PHE A 267 -16.45 -23.66 -15.24
N TYR A 268 -17.10 -22.80 -14.47
CA TYR A 268 -18.09 -21.87 -15.02
C TYR A 268 -17.34 -20.68 -15.61
N LEU A 269 -17.28 -20.60 -16.93
CA LEU A 269 -16.74 -19.45 -17.67
C LEU A 269 -17.59 -18.19 -17.45
N LEU A 270 -18.86 -18.36 -17.10
CA LEU A 270 -19.80 -17.29 -16.79
C LEU A 270 -20.10 -17.27 -15.29
N PRO A 271 -20.39 -16.10 -14.69
CA PRO A 271 -20.79 -16.00 -13.28
C PRO A 271 -22.02 -16.87 -12.99
N GLN A 272 -22.01 -17.62 -11.89
CA GLN A 272 -23.15 -18.46 -11.46
C GLN A 272 -24.50 -17.72 -11.41
N SER A 273 -24.47 -16.40 -11.20
CA SER A 273 -25.67 -15.55 -11.23
C SER A 273 -26.32 -15.45 -12.62
N TRP A 274 -25.59 -15.76 -13.68
CA TRP A 274 -26.06 -15.71 -15.07
C TRP A 274 -26.64 -17.03 -15.56
N GLU A 275 -26.51 -18.10 -14.79
CA GLU A 275 -27.14 -19.42 -15.07
C GLU A 275 -28.67 -19.35 -15.26
N LYS A 276 -29.29 -18.30 -14.70
CA LYS A 276 -30.72 -18.04 -14.81
C LYS A 276 -31.16 -17.53 -16.19
N PHE A 277 -30.24 -17.06 -17.01
CA PHE A 277 -30.56 -16.52 -18.34
C PHE A 277 -30.36 -17.58 -19.43
N GLN A 278 -31.40 -17.84 -20.21
CA GLN A 278 -31.38 -18.81 -21.30
C GLN A 278 -30.30 -18.50 -22.36
N ILE A 279 -30.03 -17.22 -22.59
CA ILE A 279 -29.02 -16.75 -23.53
C ILE A 279 -27.59 -17.14 -23.05
N ALA A 280 -27.34 -17.10 -21.75
CA ALA A 280 -26.03 -17.50 -21.18
C ALA A 280 -25.75 -19.00 -21.42
N ARG A 281 -26.76 -19.86 -21.35
CA ARG A 281 -26.63 -21.29 -21.63
C ARG A 281 -26.33 -21.62 -23.09
N ILE A 282 -26.79 -20.78 -24.03
CA ILE A 282 -26.52 -20.97 -25.48
C ILE A 282 -25.04 -20.69 -25.78
N PHE A 283 -24.46 -19.69 -25.09
CA PHE A 283 -23.03 -19.34 -25.25
C PHE A 283 -22.10 -20.24 -24.42
N GLU A 284 -22.58 -20.86 -23.36
CA GLU A 284 -21.77 -21.70 -22.47
C GLU A 284 -21.27 -22.98 -23.17
N LYS A 285 -22.10 -23.63 -24.01
CA LYS A 285 -21.72 -24.84 -24.73
C LYS A 285 -20.57 -24.65 -25.71
N PRO A 286 -20.60 -23.69 -26.67
CA PRO A 286 -19.49 -23.47 -27.58
C PRO A 286 -18.23 -22.94 -26.85
N LEU A 287 -18.42 -22.15 -25.78
CA LEU A 287 -17.32 -21.64 -24.97
C LEU A 287 -16.64 -22.77 -24.16
N SER A 288 -17.39 -23.74 -23.65
CA SER A 288 -16.83 -24.89 -22.94
C SER A 288 -16.08 -25.84 -23.90
N TYR A 289 -16.55 -26.01 -25.13
CA TYR A 289 -15.85 -26.77 -26.17
C TYR A 289 -14.54 -26.08 -26.60
N SER A 290 -14.55 -24.78 -26.85
CA SER A 290 -13.34 -24.04 -27.18
C SER A 290 -12.33 -24.08 -26.04
N HIS A 291 -12.80 -23.95 -24.80
CA HIS A 291 -11.96 -24.08 -23.61
C HIS A 291 -11.36 -25.50 -23.47
N ALA A 292 -12.12 -26.54 -23.73
CA ALA A 292 -11.62 -27.92 -23.70
C ALA A 292 -10.54 -28.15 -24.76
N ILE A 293 -10.72 -27.61 -25.96
CA ILE A 293 -9.73 -27.70 -27.06
C ILE A 293 -8.47 -26.91 -26.70
N ILE A 294 -8.61 -25.67 -26.20
CA ILE A 294 -7.50 -24.84 -25.76
C ILE A 294 -6.73 -25.55 -24.64
N ASN A 295 -7.41 -26.13 -23.65
CA ASN A 295 -6.79 -26.88 -22.58
C ASN A 295 -5.99 -28.08 -23.09
N LEU A 296 -6.55 -28.81 -24.06
CA LEU A 296 -5.89 -29.99 -24.62
C LEU A 296 -4.62 -29.59 -25.41
N VAL A 297 -4.69 -28.50 -26.15
CA VAL A 297 -3.54 -27.95 -26.88
C VAL A 297 -2.49 -27.41 -25.90
N CYS A 298 -2.91 -26.61 -24.93
CA CYS A 298 -2.03 -26.08 -23.89
C CYS A 298 -1.32 -27.19 -23.11
N LYS A 299 -2.05 -28.22 -22.70
CA LYS A 299 -1.48 -29.38 -21.99
C LYS A 299 -0.46 -30.14 -22.83
N LYS A 300 -0.70 -30.31 -24.14
CA LYS A 300 0.27 -30.95 -25.04
C LYS A 300 1.53 -30.12 -25.22
N ILE A 301 1.41 -28.80 -25.42
CA ILE A 301 2.54 -27.88 -25.57
C ILE A 301 3.37 -27.83 -24.27
N THR A 302 2.70 -27.71 -23.12
CA THR A 302 3.40 -27.65 -21.83
C THR A 302 4.11 -28.97 -21.50
N ASN A 303 3.48 -30.12 -21.79
CA ASN A 303 4.12 -31.41 -21.59
C ASN A 303 5.38 -31.56 -22.49
N LEU A 304 5.34 -31.05 -23.72
CA LEU A 304 6.51 -31.03 -24.59
C LEU A 304 7.63 -30.16 -23.99
N ILE A 305 7.29 -28.95 -23.56
CA ILE A 305 8.25 -28.00 -22.94
C ILE A 305 8.79 -28.54 -21.61
N SER A 306 7.93 -29.15 -20.79
CA SER A 306 8.31 -29.81 -19.54
C SER A 306 9.32 -30.93 -19.80
N TYR A 307 9.06 -31.77 -20.81
CA TYR A 307 9.97 -32.84 -21.22
C TYR A 307 11.32 -32.31 -21.70
N VAL A 308 11.32 -31.25 -22.52
CA VAL A 308 12.55 -30.60 -23.00
C VAL A 308 13.31 -29.95 -21.82
N ALA A 309 12.62 -29.24 -20.92
CA ALA A 309 13.24 -28.65 -19.74
C ALA A 309 13.81 -29.70 -18.80
N GLU A 310 13.10 -30.81 -18.56
CA GLU A 310 13.58 -31.94 -17.79
C GLU A 310 14.81 -32.59 -18.45
N PHE A 311 14.78 -32.77 -19.75
CA PHE A 311 15.91 -33.34 -20.50
C PHE A 311 17.16 -32.46 -20.40
N ILE A 312 17.05 -31.16 -20.64
CA ILE A 312 18.18 -30.22 -20.58
C ILE A 312 18.74 -30.13 -19.16
N THR A 313 17.90 -30.00 -18.16
CA THR A 313 18.34 -29.85 -16.76
C THR A 313 18.82 -31.17 -16.16
N SER A 314 18.32 -32.31 -16.62
CA SER A 314 18.80 -33.65 -16.21
C SER A 314 20.22 -33.94 -16.70
N LEU A 315 20.69 -33.25 -17.74
CA LEU A 315 22.10 -33.32 -18.20
C LEU A 315 23.08 -32.77 -17.15
N PHE A 316 22.62 -31.83 -16.31
CA PHE A 316 23.43 -31.23 -15.24
C PHE A 316 23.13 -31.85 -13.87
N ASN A 317 21.84 -32.12 -13.56
CA ASN A 317 21.43 -32.68 -12.27
C ASN A 317 20.05 -33.37 -12.40
N LYS A 318 20.03 -34.72 -12.37
CA LYS A 318 18.81 -35.52 -12.53
C LYS A 318 17.65 -35.18 -11.57
N PRO A 319 17.86 -35.04 -10.24
CA PRO A 319 16.76 -34.69 -9.34
C PRO A 319 16.22 -33.27 -9.59
N LEU A 320 17.09 -32.30 -9.91
CA LEU A 320 16.68 -30.93 -10.22
C LEU A 320 15.88 -30.87 -11.53
N GLY A 321 16.25 -31.68 -12.53
CA GLY A 321 15.52 -31.77 -13.80
C GLY A 321 14.08 -32.24 -13.61
N ARG A 322 13.86 -33.21 -12.75
CA ARG A 322 12.53 -33.73 -12.43
C ARG A 322 11.66 -32.69 -11.72
N ASP A 323 12.23 -32.02 -10.73
CA ASP A 323 11.52 -30.95 -9.98
C ASP A 323 11.13 -29.77 -10.89
N ILE A 324 11.99 -29.38 -11.84
CA ILE A 324 11.71 -28.35 -12.86
C ILE A 324 10.67 -28.83 -13.85
N GLY A 325 10.75 -30.08 -14.31
CA GLY A 325 9.76 -30.67 -15.21
C GLY A 325 8.34 -30.69 -14.60
N GLU A 326 8.22 -31.12 -13.34
CA GLU A 326 6.95 -31.07 -12.60
C GLU A 326 6.46 -29.63 -12.37
N PHE A 327 7.34 -28.72 -12.04
CA PHE A 327 6.99 -27.31 -11.84
C PHE A 327 6.41 -26.67 -13.11
N VAL A 328 7.01 -26.94 -14.27
CA VAL A 328 6.56 -26.47 -15.58
C VAL A 328 5.26 -27.19 -15.99
N GLY A 329 5.19 -28.51 -15.79
CA GLY A 329 4.03 -29.34 -16.16
C GLY A 329 2.75 -28.97 -15.41
N ASN A 330 2.86 -28.62 -14.14
CA ASN A 330 1.73 -28.22 -13.31
C ASN A 330 1.15 -26.82 -13.66
N ARG A 331 1.87 -26.03 -14.45
CA ARG A 331 1.49 -24.65 -14.86
C ARG A 331 1.20 -24.52 -16.34
N TYR A 332 0.49 -25.48 -16.89
CA TYR A 332 0.23 -25.66 -18.33
C TYR A 332 -0.46 -24.50 -19.05
N TYR A 333 -1.00 -23.50 -18.36
CA TYR A 333 -1.58 -22.30 -18.98
C TYR A 333 -0.58 -21.18 -19.25
N ILE A 334 0.46 -21.05 -18.44
CA ILE A 334 1.36 -19.89 -18.48
C ILE A 334 2.19 -19.87 -19.73
N ILE A 335 2.84 -20.98 -20.07
CA ILE A 335 3.78 -21.05 -21.20
C ILE A 335 3.08 -20.91 -22.55
N PRO A 336 1.99 -21.64 -22.85
CA PRO A 336 1.25 -21.43 -24.10
C PRO A 336 0.67 -20.03 -24.24
N SER A 337 0.26 -19.43 -23.14
CA SER A 337 -0.21 -18.04 -23.13
C SER A 337 0.90 -17.08 -23.58
N PHE A 338 2.11 -17.21 -23.05
CA PHE A 338 3.26 -16.42 -23.51
C PHE A 338 3.61 -16.67 -24.97
N ILE A 339 3.47 -17.91 -25.48
CA ILE A 339 3.73 -18.24 -26.90
C ILE A 339 2.69 -17.59 -27.81
N VAL A 340 1.41 -17.72 -27.50
CA VAL A 340 0.32 -17.07 -28.24
C VAL A 340 0.53 -15.57 -28.28
N PHE A 341 0.99 -15.02 -27.23
CA PHE A 341 1.34 -13.65 -26.99
C PHE A 341 2.46 -13.15 -27.89
N PHE A 342 3.61 -13.87 -27.87
CA PHE A 342 4.74 -13.58 -28.72
C PHE A 342 4.36 -13.65 -30.20
N ILE A 343 3.49 -14.60 -30.57
CA ILE A 343 2.95 -14.71 -31.93
C ILE A 343 2.09 -13.50 -32.29
N ILE A 344 1.17 -13.08 -31.40
CA ILE A 344 0.32 -11.89 -31.63
C ILE A 344 1.18 -10.63 -31.75
N SER A 345 2.16 -10.46 -30.87
CA SER A 345 3.09 -9.33 -30.92
C SER A 345 3.95 -9.33 -32.20
N PHE A 346 4.42 -10.50 -32.62
CA PHE A 346 5.18 -10.64 -33.87
C PHE A 346 4.32 -10.32 -35.11
N ILE A 347 3.06 -10.74 -35.09
CA ILE A 347 2.10 -10.42 -36.15
C ILE A 347 1.79 -8.92 -36.17
N ASP A 348 1.57 -8.31 -34.99
CA ASP A 348 1.28 -6.89 -34.87
C ASP A 348 2.44 -6.03 -35.35
N SER A 349 3.67 -6.32 -34.91
CA SER A 349 4.85 -5.54 -35.31
C SER A 349 5.20 -5.65 -36.82
N ASN A 350 4.89 -6.79 -37.45
CA ASN A 350 5.29 -7.05 -38.85
C ASN A 350 4.16 -6.87 -39.88
N ILE A 351 2.88 -6.98 -39.46
CA ILE A 351 1.74 -6.97 -40.39
C ILE A 351 0.87 -5.72 -40.23
N PHE A 352 0.57 -5.32 -38.99
CA PHE A 352 -0.38 -4.23 -38.72
C PHE A 352 0.26 -2.89 -38.42
N SER A 353 1.55 -2.83 -38.09
CA SER A 353 2.32 -1.61 -37.74
C SER A 353 1.64 -0.73 -36.62
N ILE A 354 0.82 -1.33 -35.76
CA ILE A 354 0.10 -0.65 -34.68
C ILE A 354 0.98 -0.66 -33.41
N GLY A 355 2.24 -0.22 -33.54
CA GLY A 355 3.19 -0.22 -32.41
C GLY A 355 2.79 0.69 -31.27
N THR A 356 2.06 1.76 -31.55
CA THR A 356 1.61 2.76 -30.57
C THR A 356 0.11 2.61 -30.27
N PHE A 357 -0.33 3.07 -29.09
CA PHE A 357 -1.75 3.08 -28.74
C PHE A 357 -2.51 3.97 -29.75
N PRO A 358 -3.67 3.51 -30.32
CA PRO A 358 -4.38 4.24 -31.36
C PRO A 358 -4.86 5.61 -30.86
N GLU A 359 -4.49 6.67 -31.57
CA GLU A 359 -4.87 8.05 -31.21
C GLU A 359 -6.37 8.30 -31.25
N GLU A 360 -7.08 7.58 -32.11
CA GLU A 360 -8.53 7.65 -32.26
C GLU A 360 -9.29 7.20 -31.01
N TRP A 361 -8.64 6.42 -30.13
CA TRP A 361 -9.23 5.90 -28.90
C TRP A 361 -8.98 6.79 -27.69
N LYS A 362 -8.42 7.98 -27.89
CA LYS A 362 -8.18 8.93 -26.80
C LYS A 362 -9.50 9.45 -26.22
N LEU A 363 -9.61 9.36 -24.91
CA LEU A 363 -10.74 9.84 -24.11
C LEU A 363 -10.33 11.12 -23.40
N SER A 364 -10.96 12.24 -23.71
CA SER A 364 -10.72 13.47 -22.95
C SER A 364 -11.65 13.52 -21.74
N ILE A 365 -11.19 13.02 -20.61
CA ILE A 365 -11.90 13.12 -19.33
C ILE A 365 -11.53 14.42 -18.61
N ARG A 366 -10.38 15.02 -18.96
CA ARG A 366 -9.84 16.25 -18.39
C ARG A 366 -10.85 17.39 -18.40
N GLN A 367 -11.47 17.65 -19.56
CA GLN A 367 -12.40 18.76 -19.75
C GLN A 367 -13.69 18.58 -18.93
N PRO A 368 -14.41 17.43 -19.01
CA PRO A 368 -15.62 17.20 -18.21
C PRO A 368 -15.39 17.32 -16.70
N ILE A 369 -14.23 16.83 -16.21
CA ILE A 369 -13.87 16.94 -14.79
C ILE A 369 -13.61 18.40 -14.42
N ALA A 370 -12.82 19.11 -15.24
CA ALA A 370 -12.52 20.52 -15.01
C ALA A 370 -13.79 21.37 -14.99
N ASP A 371 -14.72 21.15 -15.92
CA ASP A 371 -15.99 21.86 -16.00
C ASP A 371 -16.90 21.54 -14.81
N THR A 372 -16.95 20.28 -14.38
CA THR A 372 -17.71 19.86 -13.19
C THR A 372 -17.17 20.53 -11.94
N VAL A 373 -15.87 20.51 -11.73
CA VAL A 373 -15.25 21.16 -10.57
C VAL A 373 -15.45 22.67 -10.63
N LYS A 374 -15.30 23.28 -11.80
CA LYS A 374 -15.54 24.71 -12.01
C LYS A 374 -16.98 25.09 -11.69
N SER A 375 -17.95 24.31 -12.14
CA SER A 375 -19.37 24.54 -11.84
C SER A 375 -19.67 24.48 -10.35
N LEU A 376 -19.07 23.55 -9.62
CA LEU A 376 -19.19 23.46 -8.17
C LEU A 376 -18.50 24.61 -7.45
N THR A 377 -17.29 24.98 -7.88
CA THR A 377 -16.53 26.09 -7.26
C THR A 377 -17.10 27.47 -7.51
N VAL A 378 -17.98 27.65 -8.51
CA VAL A 378 -18.71 28.91 -8.78
C VAL A 378 -20.06 28.93 -8.06
N ASN A 379 -20.59 27.80 -7.62
CA ASN A 379 -21.89 27.75 -6.94
C ASN A 379 -21.84 28.49 -5.60
N PRO A 380 -22.69 29.51 -5.37
CA PRO A 380 -22.66 30.34 -4.16
C PRO A 380 -22.89 29.53 -2.86
N GLY A 381 -23.77 28.54 -2.91
CA GLY A 381 -24.04 27.66 -1.76
C GLY A 381 -22.82 26.78 -1.40
N PHE A 382 -22.15 26.25 -2.41
CA PHE A 382 -20.94 25.47 -2.22
C PHE A 382 -19.78 26.33 -1.69
N ILE A 383 -19.61 27.55 -2.22
CA ILE A 383 -18.63 28.53 -1.74
C ILE A 383 -18.89 28.88 -0.26
N ALA A 384 -20.15 29.14 0.09
CA ALA A 384 -20.51 29.47 1.46
C ALA A 384 -20.20 28.31 2.41
N PHE A 385 -20.52 27.07 2.02
CA PHE A 385 -20.20 25.87 2.78
C PHE A 385 -18.69 25.68 2.97
N THR A 386 -17.90 25.72 1.89
CA THR A 386 -16.45 25.51 1.95
C THR A 386 -15.73 26.60 2.74
N LYS A 387 -16.13 27.87 2.57
CA LYS A 387 -15.64 29.00 3.37
C LYS A 387 -16.04 28.86 4.84
N GLY A 388 -17.29 28.49 5.12
CA GLY A 388 -17.78 28.26 6.48
C GLY A 388 -17.02 27.12 7.19
N LEU A 389 -16.86 25.99 6.54
CA LEU A 389 -16.09 24.87 7.08
C LEU A 389 -14.62 25.24 7.31
N ARG A 390 -14.01 25.94 6.35
CA ARG A 390 -12.63 26.44 6.48
C ARG A 390 -12.48 27.39 7.65
N ALA A 391 -13.38 28.35 7.79
CA ALA A 391 -13.39 29.30 8.90
C ALA A 391 -13.59 28.58 10.25
N PHE A 392 -14.53 27.63 10.32
CA PHE A 392 -14.78 26.84 11.54
C PHE A 392 -13.55 26.07 11.98
N VAL A 393 -12.94 25.30 11.07
CA VAL A 393 -11.75 24.50 11.38
C VAL A 393 -10.57 25.39 11.78
N TYR A 394 -10.38 26.52 11.08
CA TYR A 394 -9.27 27.42 11.38
C TYR A 394 -9.46 28.13 12.72
N LEU A 395 -10.59 28.82 12.89
CA LEU A 395 -10.79 29.72 14.04
C LEU A 395 -11.05 28.97 15.34
N ASN A 396 -11.80 27.85 15.29
CA ASN A 396 -12.22 27.16 16.51
C ASN A 396 -11.33 25.98 16.91
N LEU A 397 -10.60 25.39 15.96
CA LEU A 397 -9.81 24.20 16.24
C LEU A 397 -8.31 24.43 16.05
N LEU A 398 -7.90 24.87 14.86
CA LEU A 398 -6.49 24.91 14.51
C LEU A 398 -5.76 26.09 15.15
N ASN A 399 -6.27 27.31 14.96
CA ASN A 399 -5.61 28.53 15.45
C ASN A 399 -5.44 28.58 16.98
N PRO A 400 -6.44 28.21 17.81
CA PRO A 400 -6.25 28.17 19.26
C PRO A 400 -5.18 27.16 19.69
N LEU A 401 -5.17 25.97 19.08
CA LEU A 401 -4.21 24.93 19.42
C LEU A 401 -2.79 25.26 18.92
N ASP A 402 -2.69 25.80 17.69
CA ASP A 402 -1.42 26.23 17.11
C ASP A 402 -0.79 27.36 17.93
N THR A 403 -1.58 28.38 18.27
CA THR A 403 -1.15 29.49 19.13
C THR A 403 -0.72 28.99 20.51
N PHE A 404 -1.50 28.09 21.11
CA PHE A 404 -1.17 27.50 22.41
C PHE A 404 0.17 26.76 22.35
N LEU A 405 0.37 25.85 21.39
CA LEU A 405 1.58 25.03 21.31
C LEU A 405 2.83 25.83 20.90
N THR A 406 2.68 26.81 20.03
CA THR A 406 3.82 27.62 19.55
C THR A 406 4.27 28.69 20.55
N HIS A 407 3.35 29.26 21.36
CA HIS A 407 3.70 30.27 22.36
C HIS A 407 4.02 29.68 23.73
N THR A 408 3.67 28.40 23.97
CA THR A 408 4.01 27.72 25.22
C THR A 408 5.51 27.47 25.29
N PRO A 409 6.18 27.75 26.45
CA PRO A 409 7.58 27.49 26.63
C PRO A 409 7.92 26.02 26.37
N TRP A 410 9.02 25.76 25.69
CA TRP A 410 9.45 24.40 25.29
C TRP A 410 9.55 23.42 26.48
N TRP A 411 10.02 23.89 27.64
CA TRP A 411 10.13 23.07 28.84
C TRP A 411 8.78 22.59 29.37
N TYR A 412 7.73 23.42 29.25
CA TYR A 412 6.38 23.06 29.67
C TYR A 412 5.81 21.95 28.78
N THR A 413 5.88 22.10 27.47
CA THR A 413 5.44 21.08 26.52
C THR A 413 6.21 19.77 26.72
N THR A 414 7.54 19.85 26.90
CA THR A 414 8.38 18.70 27.23
C THR A 414 7.96 18.02 28.53
N ALA A 415 7.67 18.79 29.58
CA ALA A 415 7.23 18.26 30.86
C ALA A 415 5.85 17.56 30.76
N VAL A 416 4.90 18.11 30.00
CA VAL A 416 3.60 17.50 29.77
C VAL A 416 3.72 16.15 29.07
N PHE A 417 4.48 16.07 27.99
CA PHE A 417 4.71 14.79 27.30
C PHE A 417 5.47 13.78 28.16
N ALA A 418 6.45 14.24 28.93
CA ALA A 418 7.18 13.39 29.89
C ALA A 418 6.26 12.83 30.98
N LEU A 419 5.37 13.64 31.53
CA LEU A 419 4.39 13.22 32.53
C LEU A 419 3.39 12.20 31.94
N ILE A 420 2.85 12.46 30.75
CA ILE A 420 1.98 11.50 30.05
C ILE A 420 2.75 10.19 29.81
N GLY A 421 3.98 10.25 29.36
CA GLY A 421 4.85 9.08 29.16
C GLY A 421 5.13 8.32 30.46
N TYR A 422 5.36 9.05 31.57
CA TYR A 422 5.56 8.45 32.88
C TYR A 422 4.34 7.66 33.36
N PHE A 423 3.16 8.26 33.30
CA PHE A 423 1.93 7.61 33.75
C PHE A 423 1.45 6.48 32.86
N THR A 424 1.79 6.50 31.56
CA THR A 424 1.35 5.47 30.62
C THR A 424 2.34 4.30 30.50
N VAL A 425 3.62 4.59 30.32
CA VAL A 425 4.68 3.59 30.03
C VAL A 425 5.63 3.40 31.21
N GLY A 426 6.02 4.50 31.89
CA GLY A 426 6.92 4.50 33.03
C GLY A 426 8.12 5.45 32.89
N LEU A 427 8.97 5.49 33.94
CA LEU A 427 10.08 6.47 34.06
C LEU A 427 11.09 6.41 32.91
N ARG A 428 11.46 5.20 32.47
CA ARG A 428 12.42 5.03 31.37
C ARG A 428 11.96 5.71 30.08
N PHE A 429 10.68 5.54 29.77
CA PHE A 429 10.10 6.17 28.56
C PHE A 429 9.93 7.68 28.73
N ALA A 430 9.59 8.17 29.91
CA ALA A 430 9.55 9.60 30.19
C ALA A 430 10.91 10.27 29.94
N LEU A 431 11.99 9.65 30.39
CA LEU A 431 13.36 10.15 30.13
C LEU A 431 13.70 10.13 28.63
N ILE A 432 13.34 9.06 27.92
CA ILE A 432 13.52 8.97 26.46
C ILE A 432 12.72 10.09 25.77
N THR A 433 11.48 10.33 26.17
CA THR A 433 10.64 11.40 25.59
C THR A 433 11.30 12.77 25.76
N VAL A 434 11.84 13.06 26.96
CA VAL A 434 12.59 14.30 27.21
C VAL A 434 13.78 14.40 26.26
N LEU A 435 14.60 13.36 26.13
CA LEU A 435 15.75 13.35 25.24
C LEU A 435 15.38 13.59 23.76
N LEU A 436 14.30 12.92 23.28
CA LEU A 436 13.84 13.08 21.91
C LEU A 436 13.33 14.50 21.63
N LEU A 437 12.58 15.10 22.56
CA LEU A 437 12.10 16.48 22.43
C LEU A 437 13.23 17.51 22.55
N LEU A 438 14.21 17.28 23.42
CA LEU A 438 15.42 18.11 23.49
C LEU A 438 16.23 18.03 22.20
N PHE A 439 16.34 16.87 21.59
CA PHE A 439 16.99 16.73 20.28
C PHE A 439 16.28 17.56 19.21
N ILE A 440 14.94 17.54 19.13
CA ILE A 440 14.15 18.38 18.22
C ILE A 440 14.45 19.87 18.47
N GLY A 441 14.54 20.29 19.73
CA GLY A 441 14.90 21.65 20.12
C GLY A 441 16.33 22.02 19.70
N ALA A 442 17.30 21.13 19.92
CA ALA A 442 18.69 21.33 19.56
C ALA A 442 18.92 21.44 18.04
N CYS A 443 18.09 20.74 17.24
CA CYS A 443 18.10 20.86 15.77
C CYS A 443 17.47 22.18 15.27
N GLY A 444 16.94 23.05 16.14
CA GLY A 444 16.33 24.33 15.76
C GLY A 444 14.98 24.23 15.04
N ILE A 445 14.34 23.05 15.05
CA ILE A 445 13.07 22.77 14.35
C ILE A 445 11.85 22.74 15.30
N TRP A 446 11.98 23.28 16.50
CA TRP A 446 10.93 23.29 17.52
C TRP A 446 9.62 23.97 17.08
N PRO A 447 9.62 25.20 16.55
CA PRO A 447 8.38 25.85 16.11
C PRO A 447 7.64 25.06 15.04
N GLN A 448 8.36 24.54 14.05
CA GLN A 448 7.80 23.74 12.96
C GLN A 448 7.23 22.42 13.48
N SER A 449 7.83 21.84 14.51
CA SER A 449 7.33 20.63 15.20
C SER A 449 6.01 20.91 15.89
N MET A 450 5.85 22.03 16.56
CA MET A 450 4.61 22.42 17.23
C MET A 450 3.47 22.69 16.25
N ILE A 451 3.77 23.33 15.10
CA ILE A 451 2.80 23.51 14.00
C ILE A 451 2.36 22.17 13.42
N THR A 452 3.28 21.22 13.23
CA THR A 452 2.94 19.86 12.76
C THR A 452 2.08 19.15 13.79
N LEU A 453 2.43 19.23 15.05
CA LEU A 453 1.68 18.62 16.15
C LEU A 453 0.24 19.16 16.23
N SER A 454 0.06 20.48 16.13
CA SER A 454 -1.27 21.10 16.12
C SER A 454 -2.13 20.60 14.96
N SER A 455 -1.56 20.55 13.76
CA SER A 455 -2.24 20.06 12.55
C SER A 455 -2.64 18.58 12.67
N VAL A 456 -1.74 17.72 13.18
CA VAL A 456 -2.00 16.31 13.40
C VAL A 456 -3.08 16.10 14.46
N LEU A 457 -2.98 16.77 15.60
CA LEU A 457 -3.97 16.64 16.68
C LEU A 457 -5.38 17.05 16.24
N VAL A 458 -5.50 18.17 15.50
CA VAL A 458 -6.79 18.61 14.94
C VAL A 458 -7.31 17.59 13.91
N SER A 459 -6.44 17.10 13.03
CA SER A 459 -6.84 16.10 12.03
C SER A 459 -7.33 14.81 12.69
N VAL A 460 -6.62 14.32 13.70
CA VAL A 460 -6.98 13.10 14.45
C VAL A 460 -8.29 13.31 15.22
N ALA A 461 -8.47 14.47 15.87
CA ALA A 461 -9.72 14.79 16.55
C ALA A 461 -10.92 14.79 15.59
N LEU A 462 -10.77 15.36 14.39
CA LEU A 462 -11.79 15.32 13.35
C LEU A 462 -12.03 13.89 12.83
N CYS A 463 -10.97 13.09 12.64
CA CYS A 463 -11.11 11.68 12.29
C CYS A 463 -11.92 10.90 13.33
N PHE A 464 -11.71 11.18 14.61
CA PHE A 464 -12.49 10.58 15.70
C PHE A 464 -13.94 11.03 15.68
N ALA A 465 -14.17 12.34 15.59
CA ALA A 465 -15.51 12.93 15.60
C ALA A 465 -16.40 12.40 14.44
N ILE A 466 -15.80 12.11 13.30
CA ILE A 466 -16.51 11.60 12.11
C ILE A 466 -16.45 10.07 12.06
N GLY A 467 -15.29 9.49 12.31
CA GLY A 467 -15.02 8.06 12.07
C GLY A 467 -15.68 7.15 13.07
N VAL A 468 -15.71 7.51 14.36
CA VAL A 468 -16.37 6.69 15.39
C VAL A 468 -17.87 6.57 15.14
N PRO A 469 -18.65 7.64 14.89
CA PRO A 469 -20.06 7.53 14.52
C PRO A 469 -20.31 6.68 13.28
N LEU A 470 -19.51 6.85 12.23
CA LEU A 470 -19.62 6.05 11.00
C LEU A 470 -19.32 4.56 11.26
N GLY A 471 -18.33 4.25 12.09
CA GLY A 471 -18.02 2.89 12.53
C GLY A 471 -19.14 2.26 13.35
N ILE A 472 -19.78 3.03 14.23
CA ILE A 472 -20.97 2.59 14.99
C ILE A 472 -22.12 2.27 14.04
N ILE A 473 -22.45 3.15 13.09
CA ILE A 473 -23.52 2.90 12.10
C ILE A 473 -23.22 1.63 11.30
N ALA A 474 -21.98 1.44 10.86
CA ALA A 474 -21.56 0.24 10.14
C ALA A 474 -21.69 -1.05 10.97
N SER A 475 -21.49 -0.99 12.28
CA SER A 475 -21.62 -2.16 13.17
C SER A 475 -23.06 -2.66 13.30
N TYR A 476 -24.05 -1.79 13.08
CA TYR A 476 -25.48 -2.12 13.18
C TYR A 476 -26.15 -2.36 11.83
N ASN A 477 -25.59 -1.86 10.73
CA ASN A 477 -26.19 -1.94 9.40
C ASN A 477 -25.25 -2.66 8.41
N PRO A 478 -25.49 -3.96 8.10
CA PRO A 478 -24.63 -4.73 7.17
C PRO A 478 -24.58 -4.15 5.75
N ARG A 479 -25.67 -3.54 5.27
CA ARG A 479 -25.70 -2.93 3.92
C ARG A 479 -24.79 -1.70 3.88
N PHE A 480 -24.89 -0.86 4.87
CA PHE A 480 -24.01 0.32 5.01
C PHE A 480 -22.56 -0.11 5.16
N LYS A 481 -22.27 -1.13 5.98
CA LYS A 481 -20.92 -1.70 6.14
C LYS A 481 -20.31 -2.16 4.82
N ASN A 482 -21.10 -2.85 3.97
CA ASN A 482 -20.59 -3.34 2.68
C ASN A 482 -20.24 -2.19 1.73
N ILE A 483 -21.10 -1.16 1.62
CA ILE A 483 -20.82 0.03 0.81
C ILE A 483 -19.60 0.77 1.36
N GLN A 484 -19.57 0.98 2.67
CA GLN A 484 -18.48 1.67 3.35
C GLN A 484 -17.14 0.96 3.16
N ASN A 485 -17.10 -0.38 3.24
CA ASN A 485 -15.87 -1.15 3.03
C ASN A 485 -15.29 -0.92 1.63
N VAL A 486 -16.12 -0.88 0.59
CA VAL A 486 -15.67 -0.59 -0.78
C VAL A 486 -15.04 0.81 -0.87
N VAL A 487 -15.67 1.80 -0.25
CA VAL A 487 -15.13 3.17 -0.21
C VAL A 487 -13.82 3.23 0.59
N LEU A 488 -13.78 2.60 1.76
CA LEU A 488 -12.57 2.58 2.59
C LEU A 488 -11.43 1.78 1.93
N ASP A 489 -11.74 0.69 1.19
CA ASP A 489 -10.76 -0.05 0.41
C ASP A 489 -10.16 0.86 -0.67
N ALA A 490 -10.99 1.55 -1.45
CA ALA A 490 -10.53 2.52 -2.43
C ALA A 490 -9.70 3.65 -1.79
N MET A 491 -10.14 4.16 -0.64
CA MET A 491 -9.38 5.17 0.10
C MET A 491 -8.02 4.67 0.59
N GLN A 492 -7.86 3.43 0.97
CA GLN A 492 -6.57 2.89 1.42
C GLN A 492 -5.64 2.49 0.29
N THR A 493 -6.18 2.16 -0.88
CA THR A 493 -5.39 1.84 -2.08
C THR A 493 -4.89 3.08 -2.81
N LEU A 494 -5.60 4.22 -2.70
CA LEU A 494 -5.18 5.49 -3.29
C LEU A 494 -3.92 6.02 -2.61
N PRO A 495 -2.87 6.33 -3.37
CA PRO A 495 -1.73 7.07 -2.85
C PRO A 495 -2.18 8.42 -2.28
N TYR A 496 -1.62 8.78 -1.12
CA TYR A 496 -2.00 10.01 -0.40
C TYR A 496 -1.87 11.29 -1.21
N PHE A 497 -1.06 11.30 -2.23
CA PHE A 497 -0.90 12.42 -3.16
C PHE A 497 -2.20 12.78 -3.91
N CYS A 498 -3.00 11.75 -4.26
CA CYS A 498 -4.25 11.95 -5.00
C CYS A 498 -5.32 12.70 -4.18
N TYR A 499 -5.24 12.67 -2.85
CA TYR A 499 -6.18 13.39 -1.98
C TYR A 499 -5.97 14.90 -1.96
N LEU A 500 -4.75 15.35 -2.30
CA LEU A 500 -4.43 16.77 -2.32
C LEU A 500 -5.25 17.52 -3.36
N ILE A 501 -5.53 16.87 -4.49
CA ILE A 501 -6.14 17.48 -5.67
C ILE A 501 -7.55 18.00 -5.37
N PRO A 502 -8.52 17.15 -4.97
CA PRO A 502 -9.88 17.61 -4.70
C PRO A 502 -9.92 18.58 -3.52
N VAL A 503 -9.07 18.39 -2.51
CA VAL A 503 -9.04 19.31 -1.35
C VAL A 503 -8.52 20.69 -1.75
N LEU A 504 -7.46 20.76 -2.56
CA LEU A 504 -6.93 22.02 -3.08
C LEU A 504 -8.00 22.78 -3.88
N MET A 505 -8.77 22.06 -4.70
CA MET A 505 -9.77 22.63 -5.56
C MET A 505 -10.98 23.20 -4.81
N PHE A 506 -11.47 22.47 -3.84
CA PHE A 506 -12.67 22.85 -3.11
C PHE A 506 -12.41 23.84 -1.97
N PHE A 507 -11.25 23.76 -1.34
CA PHE A 507 -10.91 24.56 -0.17
C PHE A 507 -9.79 25.58 -0.42
N GLY A 508 -9.16 25.56 -1.61
CA GLY A 508 -8.01 26.40 -1.93
C GLY A 508 -6.74 25.96 -1.18
N GLY A 509 -5.63 26.65 -1.43
CA GLY A 509 -4.36 26.37 -0.73
C GLY A 509 -4.36 26.86 0.72
N GLY A 510 -3.59 26.16 1.60
CA GLY A 510 -3.36 26.59 2.96
C GLY A 510 -3.42 25.48 4.01
N ILE A 511 -3.15 25.85 5.26
CA ILE A 511 -3.03 24.90 6.38
C ILE A 511 -4.34 24.13 6.67
N VAL A 512 -5.50 24.75 6.47
CA VAL A 512 -6.80 24.08 6.66
C VAL A 512 -7.01 23.00 5.61
N SER A 513 -6.67 23.28 4.36
CA SER A 513 -6.72 22.27 3.29
C SER A 513 -5.79 21.11 3.58
N ALA A 514 -4.60 21.39 4.14
CA ALA A 514 -3.68 20.36 4.63
C ALA A 514 -4.31 19.48 5.71
N VAL A 515 -4.99 20.06 6.70
CA VAL A 515 -5.72 19.34 7.75
C VAL A 515 -6.84 18.49 7.15
N LEU A 516 -7.66 19.04 6.24
CA LEU A 516 -8.77 18.29 5.62
C LEU A 516 -8.27 17.13 4.75
N ALA A 517 -7.20 17.32 3.98
CA ALA A 517 -6.56 16.24 3.23
C ALA A 517 -6.05 15.14 4.17
N THR A 518 -5.44 15.53 5.29
CA THR A 518 -5.00 14.60 6.34
C THR A 518 -6.17 13.82 6.93
N VAL A 519 -7.30 14.46 7.19
CA VAL A 519 -8.51 13.79 7.70
C VAL A 519 -9.00 12.74 6.71
N ILE A 520 -9.16 13.09 5.44
CA ILE A 520 -9.64 12.16 4.41
C ILE A 520 -8.73 10.93 4.31
N TYR A 521 -7.41 11.13 4.31
CA TYR A 521 -6.45 10.04 4.22
C TYR A 521 -6.41 9.17 5.48
N SER A 522 -6.50 9.77 6.67
CA SER A 522 -6.23 9.09 7.94
C SER A 522 -7.48 8.50 8.63
N ILE A 523 -8.68 8.78 8.13
CA ILE A 523 -9.95 8.33 8.75
C ILE A 523 -10.24 6.82 8.61
N PRO A 524 -9.81 6.08 7.55
CA PRO A 524 -10.22 4.69 7.34
C PRO A 524 -9.93 3.75 8.51
N PRO A 525 -8.77 3.76 9.18
CA PRO A 525 -8.49 2.86 10.29
C PRO A 525 -9.47 3.00 11.45
N ILE A 526 -9.80 4.24 11.84
CA ILE A 526 -10.70 4.46 12.99
C ILE A 526 -12.11 3.96 12.69
N ILE A 527 -12.59 4.14 11.46
CA ILE A 527 -13.91 3.63 11.04
C ILE A 527 -13.93 2.11 11.10
N ARG A 528 -12.93 1.45 10.49
CA ARG A 528 -12.86 -0.02 10.43
C ARG A 528 -12.72 -0.65 11.80
N LEU A 529 -11.80 -0.13 12.62
CA LEU A 529 -11.52 -0.72 13.93
C LEU A 529 -12.62 -0.42 14.94
N THR A 530 -13.35 0.69 14.79
CA THR A 530 -14.59 0.92 15.56
C THR A 530 -15.67 -0.11 15.18
N SER A 531 -15.94 -0.29 13.90
CA SER A 531 -16.92 -1.28 13.44
C SER A 531 -16.52 -2.70 13.84
N LEU A 532 -15.25 -3.07 13.69
CA LEU A 532 -14.72 -4.38 14.03
C LEU A 532 -14.82 -4.62 15.55
N GLY A 533 -14.34 -3.69 16.37
CA GLY A 533 -14.38 -3.80 17.83
C GLY A 533 -15.80 -4.00 18.36
N LEU A 534 -16.77 -3.25 17.83
CA LEU A 534 -18.17 -3.38 18.24
C LEU A 534 -18.81 -4.69 17.76
N THR A 535 -18.40 -5.23 16.60
CA THR A 535 -18.93 -6.49 16.08
C THR A 535 -18.29 -7.72 16.73
N GLN A 536 -17.08 -7.62 17.24
CA GLN A 536 -16.38 -8.70 17.95
C GLN A 536 -16.88 -8.92 19.39
N VAL A 537 -17.62 -7.97 19.97
CA VAL A 537 -18.23 -8.15 21.28
C VAL A 537 -19.24 -9.29 21.22
N SER A 538 -19.04 -10.33 22.06
CA SER A 538 -19.91 -11.50 22.10
C SER A 538 -21.39 -11.11 22.23
N GLY A 539 -22.25 -11.78 21.46
CA GLY A 539 -23.71 -11.63 21.50
C GLY A 539 -24.28 -11.83 22.89
N THR A 540 -23.68 -12.73 23.68
CA THR A 540 -24.07 -13.04 25.07
C THR A 540 -24.14 -11.78 25.95
N PHE A 541 -23.13 -10.88 25.87
CA PHE A 541 -23.16 -9.64 26.64
C PHE A 541 -24.32 -8.73 26.24
N SER A 542 -24.69 -8.72 24.95
CA SER A 542 -25.84 -7.94 24.47
C SER A 542 -27.16 -8.53 24.91
N GLU A 543 -27.26 -9.86 24.97
CA GLU A 543 -28.45 -10.59 25.47
C GLU A 543 -28.64 -10.38 26.96
N VAL A 544 -27.57 -10.49 27.76
CA VAL A 544 -27.61 -10.20 29.20
C VAL A 544 -28.06 -8.77 29.46
N SER A 545 -27.50 -7.78 28.73
CA SER A 545 -27.93 -6.39 28.86
C SER A 545 -29.43 -6.21 28.58
N ARG A 546 -29.96 -6.88 27.55
CA ARG A 546 -31.38 -6.83 27.19
C ARG A 546 -32.26 -7.54 28.24
N SER A 547 -31.80 -8.65 28.79
CA SER A 547 -32.50 -9.38 29.84
C SER A 547 -32.68 -8.54 31.10
N PHE A 548 -31.74 -7.62 31.37
CA PHE A 548 -31.86 -6.61 32.45
C PHE A 548 -32.62 -5.34 32.02
N GLY A 549 -33.32 -5.36 30.88
CA GLY A 549 -34.12 -4.24 30.39
C GLY A 549 -33.30 -3.10 29.77
N GLY A 550 -32.04 -3.36 29.40
CA GLY A 550 -31.17 -2.37 28.74
C GLY A 550 -31.66 -2.00 27.33
N THR A 551 -31.79 -0.68 27.08
CA THR A 551 -32.08 -0.17 25.74
C THR A 551 -30.86 -0.36 24.80
N THR A 552 -31.07 -0.26 23.49
CA THR A 552 -29.99 -0.37 22.50
C THR A 552 -28.86 0.63 22.77
N LEU A 553 -29.19 1.86 23.14
CA LEU A 553 -28.22 2.91 23.45
C LEU A 553 -27.47 2.62 24.76
N GLN A 554 -28.16 2.09 25.76
CA GLN A 554 -27.53 1.67 27.03
C GLN A 554 -26.59 0.49 26.82
N THR A 555 -27.01 -0.51 26.01
CA THR A 555 -26.16 -1.66 25.62
C THR A 555 -24.94 -1.18 24.83
N LEU A 556 -25.10 -0.21 23.92
CA LEU A 556 -23.97 0.37 23.19
C LEU A 556 -22.99 1.05 24.17
N ASN A 557 -23.47 2.02 24.96
CA ASN A 557 -22.59 2.89 25.76
C ASN A 557 -22.00 2.19 26.99
N LYS A 558 -22.76 1.30 27.64
CA LYS A 558 -22.35 0.68 28.93
C LYS A 558 -21.70 -0.70 28.75
N VAL A 559 -21.92 -1.37 27.62
CA VAL A 559 -21.43 -2.74 27.38
C VAL A 559 -20.51 -2.80 26.19
N LYS A 560 -21.02 -2.53 24.97
CA LYS A 560 -20.25 -2.72 23.74
C LYS A 560 -19.08 -1.75 23.59
N PHE A 561 -19.31 -0.47 23.86
CA PHE A 561 -18.30 0.56 23.70
C PHE A 561 -17.10 0.35 24.63
N PRO A 562 -17.27 0.11 25.95
CA PRO A 562 -16.15 -0.19 26.84
C PRO A 562 -15.36 -1.44 26.43
N LEU A 563 -16.04 -2.50 25.99
CA LEU A 563 -15.38 -3.73 25.53
C LEU A 563 -14.67 -3.55 24.16
N ALA A 564 -15.11 -2.60 23.34
CA ALA A 564 -14.50 -2.27 22.06
C ALA A 564 -13.32 -1.28 22.18
N VAL A 565 -13.12 -0.62 23.35
CA VAL A 565 -12.04 0.37 23.57
C VAL A 565 -10.67 -0.10 23.10
N PRO A 566 -10.21 -1.34 23.36
CA PRO A 566 -8.92 -1.80 22.87
C PRO A 566 -8.77 -1.71 21.35
N SER A 567 -9.83 -2.06 20.61
CA SER A 567 -9.84 -1.96 19.14
C SER A 567 -9.87 -0.50 18.67
N LEU A 568 -10.62 0.37 19.35
CA LEU A 568 -10.65 1.79 19.05
C LEU A 568 -9.28 2.46 19.26
N VAL A 569 -8.54 2.08 20.29
CA VAL A 569 -7.21 2.65 20.55
C VAL A 569 -6.19 2.20 19.49
N ILE A 570 -6.29 0.95 19.00
CA ILE A 570 -5.49 0.52 17.85
C ILE A 570 -5.85 1.37 16.62
N GLY A 571 -7.15 1.65 16.40
CA GLY A 571 -7.61 2.55 15.35
C GLY A 571 -7.06 3.97 15.49
N PHE A 572 -7.08 4.50 16.70
CA PHE A 572 -6.46 5.78 17.02
C PHE A 572 -4.98 5.81 16.65
N ASN A 573 -4.23 4.80 17.08
CA ASN A 573 -2.81 4.73 16.82
C ASN A 573 -2.50 4.73 15.31
N GLN A 574 -3.20 3.89 14.54
CA GLN A 574 -3.04 3.85 13.09
C GLN A 574 -3.42 5.18 12.42
N THR A 575 -4.49 5.82 12.87
CA THR A 575 -4.91 7.14 12.38
C THR A 575 -3.84 8.21 12.62
N VAL A 576 -3.20 8.21 13.81
CA VAL A 576 -2.11 9.13 14.14
C VAL A 576 -0.90 8.92 13.22
N ILE A 577 -0.46 7.67 13.04
CA ILE A 577 0.68 7.35 12.16
C ILE A 577 0.39 7.81 10.72
N MET A 578 -0.82 7.55 10.21
CA MET A 578 -1.22 8.01 8.88
C MET A 578 -1.29 9.53 8.79
N ALA A 579 -1.75 10.21 9.85
CA ALA A 579 -1.80 11.67 9.90
C ALA A 579 -0.39 12.27 9.84
N PHE A 580 0.59 11.73 10.56
CA PHE A 580 1.99 12.18 10.45
C PHE A 580 2.58 11.92 9.06
N ALA A 581 2.29 10.77 8.46
CA ALA A 581 2.76 10.46 7.10
C ALA A 581 2.22 11.47 6.06
N MET A 582 0.95 11.89 6.21
CA MET A 582 0.34 12.86 5.30
C MET A 582 0.92 14.27 5.44
N GLN A 583 1.40 14.67 6.64
CA GLN A 583 1.96 16.01 6.86
C GLN A 583 3.16 16.33 5.97
N ILE A 584 3.84 15.35 5.43
CA ILE A 584 5.01 15.55 4.57
C ILE A 584 4.61 16.01 3.17
N VAL A 585 3.46 15.59 2.67
CA VAL A 585 2.97 15.96 1.33
C VAL A 585 2.05 17.18 1.35
N THR A 586 1.50 17.55 2.48
CA THR A 586 0.62 18.72 2.62
C THR A 586 1.25 20.06 2.23
N PRO A 587 2.58 20.30 2.29
CA PRO A 587 3.20 21.52 1.78
C PRO A 587 2.88 21.82 0.31
N LEU A 588 2.62 20.80 -0.49
CA LEU A 588 2.23 20.93 -1.90
C LEU A 588 0.94 21.73 -2.09
N ILE A 589 0.09 21.77 -1.08
CA ILE A 589 -1.17 22.54 -1.06
C ILE A 589 -1.16 23.68 -0.02
N GLY A 590 0.03 24.06 0.45
CA GLY A 590 0.22 25.16 1.40
C GLY A 590 0.18 24.76 2.88
N GLY A 591 0.40 23.49 3.21
CA GLY A 591 0.66 23.02 4.58
C GLY A 591 1.96 23.61 5.13
N LYS A 592 2.02 23.75 6.45
CA LYS A 592 3.17 24.32 7.19
C LYS A 592 3.76 23.25 8.13
N GLY A 593 4.83 23.63 8.83
CA GLY A 593 5.47 22.77 9.83
C GLY A 593 6.66 21.97 9.29
N LEU A 594 6.96 20.82 9.92
CA LEU A 594 8.09 19.97 9.57
C LEU A 594 8.03 19.44 8.14
N GLY A 595 6.83 19.14 7.63
CA GLY A 595 6.68 18.70 6.24
C GLY A 595 7.21 19.73 5.25
N LEU A 596 6.98 21.02 5.49
CA LEU A 596 7.51 22.11 4.65
C LEU A 596 9.04 22.17 4.70
N GLU A 597 9.65 21.91 5.86
CA GLU A 597 11.10 21.84 5.99
C GLU A 597 11.69 20.64 5.23
N VAL A 598 11.02 19.48 5.28
CA VAL A 598 11.37 18.30 4.49
C VAL A 598 11.31 18.62 2.99
N PHE A 599 10.22 19.25 2.55
CA PHE A 599 10.03 19.61 1.14
C PHE A 599 11.07 20.63 0.66
N ASN A 600 11.34 21.67 1.46
CA ASN A 600 12.36 22.68 1.16
C ASN A 600 13.77 22.09 1.12
N GLY A 601 14.06 21.16 2.03
CA GLY A 601 15.33 20.43 2.05
C GLY A 601 15.55 19.64 0.75
N LEU A 602 14.50 18.97 0.26
CA LEU A 602 14.56 18.21 -0.99
C LEU A 602 14.68 19.13 -2.20
N ALA A 603 13.84 20.16 -2.29
CA ALA A 603 13.84 21.11 -3.42
C ALA A 603 15.14 21.90 -3.56
N ARG A 604 15.87 22.14 -2.47
CA ARG A 604 17.14 22.86 -2.44
C ARG A 604 18.36 21.95 -2.36
N SER A 605 18.17 20.62 -2.37
CA SER A 605 19.22 19.63 -2.13
C SER A 605 19.95 19.83 -0.79
N ASP A 606 19.28 20.47 0.20
CA ASP A 606 19.77 20.62 1.57
C ASP A 606 19.39 19.39 2.39
N THR A 607 20.23 18.36 2.27
CA THR A 607 20.01 17.06 2.92
C THR A 607 19.99 17.17 4.44
N GLY A 608 20.80 18.06 5.03
CA GLY A 608 20.85 18.26 6.48
C GLY A 608 19.52 18.74 7.05
N ARG A 609 18.96 19.80 6.46
CA ARG A 609 17.67 20.38 6.87
C ARG A 609 16.52 19.40 6.66
N GLY A 610 16.48 18.76 5.49
CA GLY A 610 15.43 17.79 5.15
C GLY A 610 15.46 16.57 6.06
N LEU A 611 16.64 16.02 6.32
CA LEU A 611 16.81 14.87 7.19
C LEU A 611 16.46 15.19 8.65
N ALA A 612 16.93 16.33 9.17
CA ALA A 612 16.60 16.77 10.53
C ALA A 612 15.07 16.91 10.72
N ALA A 613 14.37 17.54 9.78
CA ALA A 613 12.93 17.68 9.82
C ALA A 613 12.21 16.31 9.69
N GLY A 614 12.69 15.42 8.82
CA GLY A 614 12.18 14.07 8.67
C GLY A 614 12.33 13.25 9.95
N ILE A 615 13.50 13.28 10.59
CA ILE A 615 13.74 12.66 11.90
C ILE A 615 12.81 13.27 12.96
N GLY A 616 12.62 14.60 12.96
CA GLY A 616 11.68 15.26 13.86
C GLY A 616 10.26 14.69 13.79
N ILE A 617 9.74 14.45 12.59
CA ILE A 617 8.42 13.81 12.38
C ILE A 617 8.41 12.40 12.96
N VAL A 618 9.46 11.61 12.69
CA VAL A 618 9.58 10.23 13.19
C VAL A 618 9.58 10.21 14.72
N LEU A 619 10.37 11.08 15.35
CA LEU A 619 10.48 11.14 16.81
C LEU A 619 9.13 11.50 17.45
N MET A 620 8.40 12.48 16.90
CA MET A 620 7.06 12.83 17.37
C MET A 620 6.07 11.68 17.19
N ALA A 621 6.11 11.01 16.05
CA ALA A 621 5.26 9.85 15.77
C ALA A 621 5.55 8.70 16.74
N ILE A 622 6.83 8.40 17.04
CA ILE A 622 7.23 7.37 18.02
C ILE A 622 6.72 7.71 19.42
N ILE A 623 6.83 8.96 19.86
CA ILE A 623 6.35 9.37 21.19
C ILE A 623 4.86 9.08 21.32
N ILE A 624 4.05 9.48 20.35
CA ILE A 624 2.60 9.31 20.40
C ILE A 624 2.21 7.83 20.22
N ASP A 625 2.88 7.10 19.33
CA ASP A 625 2.68 5.66 19.11
C ASP A 625 2.89 4.86 20.41
N ARG A 626 4.01 5.08 21.08
CA ARG A 626 4.34 4.35 22.33
C ARG A 626 3.39 4.68 23.48
N ILE A 627 2.96 5.93 23.60
CA ILE A 627 1.95 6.35 24.59
C ILE A 627 0.62 5.63 24.32
N SER A 628 0.15 5.60 23.07
CA SER A 628 -1.11 4.99 22.69
C SER A 628 -1.10 3.47 22.85
N LEU A 629 -0.02 2.80 22.46
CA LEU A 629 0.15 1.35 22.64
C LEU A 629 0.16 0.94 24.11
N ALA A 630 0.87 1.69 24.96
CA ALA A 630 0.89 1.42 26.39
C ALA A 630 -0.49 1.61 27.04
N TRP A 631 -1.23 2.62 26.60
CA TRP A 631 -2.61 2.81 27.06
C TRP A 631 -3.52 1.65 26.66
N THR A 632 -3.39 1.14 25.41
CA THR A 632 -4.11 -0.06 24.95
C THR A 632 -3.83 -1.27 25.84
N LYS A 633 -2.55 -1.50 26.19
CA LYS A 633 -2.15 -2.61 27.04
C LYS A 633 -2.81 -2.52 28.42
N LYS A 634 -2.76 -1.35 29.05
CA LYS A 634 -3.42 -1.13 30.35
C LYS A 634 -4.94 -1.34 30.29
N GLN A 635 -5.60 -0.93 29.20
CA GLN A 635 -7.04 -1.15 29.04
C GLN A 635 -7.38 -2.63 28.86
N ARG A 636 -6.56 -3.39 28.11
CA ARG A 636 -6.74 -4.84 27.99
C ARG A 636 -6.56 -5.54 29.33
N GLU A 637 -5.52 -5.24 30.07
CA GLU A 637 -5.27 -5.79 31.40
C GLU A 637 -6.42 -5.47 32.38
N ALA A 638 -6.96 -4.25 32.33
CA ALA A 638 -8.11 -3.85 33.15
C ALA A 638 -9.41 -4.59 32.80
N LEU A 639 -9.56 -5.06 31.57
CA LEU A 639 -10.71 -5.83 31.08
C LEU A 639 -10.52 -7.35 31.22
N GLY A 640 -9.35 -7.80 31.70
CA GLY A 640 -9.01 -9.23 31.78
C GLY A 640 -8.83 -9.91 30.42
N LEU A 641 -8.43 -9.14 29.37
CA LEU A 641 -8.28 -9.58 28.00
C LEU A 641 -6.80 -9.72 27.60
#